data_1b8db504ec6189ce272cea416b42c030
#
_entry.id   1b8db504ec6189ce272cea416b42c030
#
_cell.length_a   1.000
_cell.length_b   1.000
_cell.length_c   1.000
_cell.angle_alpha   90.00
_cell.angle_beta   90.00
_cell.angle_gamma   90.00
#
_symmetry.space_group_name_H-M   'P 1'
#
loop_
_entity.id
_entity.type
_entity.pdbx_description
1 polymer ?
#
loop_
_entity_poly.entity_id
_entity_poly.type
_entity_poly.pdbx_seq_one_letter_code
_entity_poly.pdbx_strand_id
1 'polypeptide(L)'
;MAFLSPWFLLGLLAVAGPVVAHLRRLSVENRVRFSAVDFIKVRPPRTANRRWEDIALLAARVTALTLLSFAFARPYLKNFGSQDALGSSRSKRWVMLLDRSASMQRGDIFREALTKVRELASAVPELDEFELVAFDHKTAVILSSEVWQQTAREERSALLDGLLRGERPGWKHARLDDALRYAVERHSAASGRVQTDVSVVSDFQEGTSLAGLQGLVWPADFAIRLVRMGSAISQNLANAVGAHWLAPDGIEGNPEAPFRVQLSPSDGFQGDRVKMRMEGAKATEWVASVHAGRMSTLSVPVPPVGYAYIKAGETNDFSAGVWVARVPQSQVRVAIGGVGERANVTGSRYFIERALGAIGSARVDLIGDSGLPEDGDAAVNLWLLAGSADANWTNRMRSALENGATGMVVIESATDAKSLSVLAGESVGVAEAASDGYEVLGSVDRAHPVFSAFSTPQFADFSALRFWRHRKISVGQDSKGAVLARFDGGDPAVLEFPVGKGRLIVWASGWHAQDGQWVLSTRCVPFLAGCLEYAGGGRRAFVLGTPGAPMELPAQTKGLKRSDGVRIGVRDTSVCLEEPGVYFMEPSGGVVVINVAREERRFDSIPMERFEALGLPLSKVEAGGAEKHSAALRSTEEVSNEVMAARDVESRQSLWRFVLGAVIVVLGIETLWSANVAAARSRVV
;
A
#
# COMPACT_ATOMS: atom_id res chain seq x y z
N MET A 1 12.56 -50.51 -14.86
CA MET A 1 12.10 -49.94 -16.15
C MET A 1 10.58 -49.86 -16.14
N ALA A 2 10.02 -48.73 -16.54
CA ALA A 2 8.58 -48.57 -16.75
C ALA A 2 8.35 -48.12 -18.19
N PHE A 3 7.13 -48.22 -18.68
CA PHE A 3 6.76 -47.89 -20.05
C PHE A 3 5.70 -46.80 -20.04
N LEU A 4 5.86 -45.78 -20.87
CA LEU A 4 4.88 -44.70 -20.99
C LEU A 4 3.60 -45.17 -21.68
N SER A 5 3.77 -46.09 -22.67
CA SER A 5 2.66 -46.63 -23.48
C SER A 5 2.74 -48.17 -23.55
N PRO A 6 2.38 -48.91 -22.47
CA PRO A 6 2.55 -50.36 -22.37
C PRO A 6 1.76 -51.14 -23.41
N TRP A 7 0.67 -50.57 -23.97
CA TRP A 7 -0.14 -51.20 -25.01
C TRP A 7 0.64 -51.53 -26.29
N PHE A 8 1.71 -50.80 -26.59
CA PHE A 8 2.57 -51.13 -27.76
C PHE A 8 3.38 -52.40 -27.56
N LEU A 9 3.48 -52.98 -26.36
CA LEU A 9 4.06 -54.27 -26.14
C LEU A 9 3.20 -55.42 -26.77
N LEU A 10 1.92 -55.19 -27.02
CA LEU A 10 1.09 -56.10 -27.82
C LEU A 10 1.63 -56.27 -29.26
N GLY A 11 2.43 -55.32 -29.74
CA GLY A 11 3.15 -55.42 -31.00
C GLY A 11 4.11 -56.63 -31.06
N LEU A 12 4.51 -57.21 -29.92
CA LEU A 12 5.27 -58.45 -29.87
C LEU A 12 4.52 -59.63 -30.48
N LEU A 13 3.20 -59.61 -30.54
CA LEU A 13 2.41 -60.60 -31.23
C LEU A 13 2.70 -60.61 -32.73
N ALA A 14 3.15 -59.52 -33.33
CA ALA A 14 3.56 -59.47 -34.75
C ALA A 14 4.78 -60.37 -35.06
N VAL A 15 5.57 -60.73 -34.03
CA VAL A 15 6.69 -61.69 -34.18
C VAL A 15 6.18 -63.07 -34.63
N ALA A 16 4.95 -63.42 -34.32
CA ALA A 16 4.35 -64.69 -34.84
C ALA A 16 4.30 -64.75 -36.36
N GLY A 17 4.19 -63.61 -37.06
CA GLY A 17 4.13 -63.55 -38.52
C GLY A 17 5.37 -64.13 -39.18
N PRO A 18 6.60 -63.63 -38.98
CA PRO A 18 7.83 -64.17 -39.51
C PRO A 18 8.08 -65.61 -39.09
N VAL A 19 7.75 -65.99 -37.84
CA VAL A 19 7.91 -67.37 -37.34
C VAL A 19 6.98 -68.35 -38.09
N VAL A 20 5.66 -68.02 -38.21
CA VAL A 20 4.68 -68.79 -38.93
C VAL A 20 5.04 -68.92 -40.46
N ALA A 21 5.49 -67.77 -41.03
CA ALA A 21 5.95 -67.80 -42.46
C ALA A 21 7.18 -68.68 -42.66
N HIS A 22 8.10 -68.74 -41.67
CA HIS A 22 9.25 -69.61 -41.71
C HIS A 22 8.86 -71.08 -41.54
N LEU A 23 7.90 -71.40 -40.70
CA LEU A 23 7.38 -72.72 -40.46
C LEU A 23 6.54 -73.24 -41.63
N ARG A 24 5.79 -72.39 -42.33
CA ARG A 24 4.93 -72.70 -43.48
C ARG A 24 5.68 -72.65 -44.82
N ARG A 25 6.94 -73.00 -44.86
CA ARG A 25 7.65 -73.16 -46.18
C ARG A 25 6.91 -74.13 -47.08
N LEU A 26 6.20 -73.56 -48.03
CA LEU A 26 5.64 -74.32 -49.14
C LEU A 26 6.78 -74.74 -50.04
N SER A 27 7.12 -76.02 -50.09
CA SER A 27 8.00 -76.56 -51.09
C SER A 27 7.28 -76.50 -52.43
N VAL A 28 7.71 -75.60 -53.30
CA VAL A 28 7.26 -75.60 -54.70
C VAL A 28 8.01 -76.73 -55.42
N GLU A 29 7.40 -77.88 -55.49
CA GLU A 29 7.90 -79.00 -56.39
C GLU A 29 7.44 -78.68 -57.79
N ASN A 30 8.28 -78.00 -58.58
CA ASN A 30 8.14 -77.98 -60.03
C ASN A 30 8.69 -79.31 -60.55
N ARG A 31 7.83 -80.29 -60.69
CA ARG A 31 8.18 -81.56 -61.36
C ARG A 31 8.11 -81.37 -62.88
N VAL A 32 9.26 -81.16 -63.53
CA VAL A 32 9.42 -81.19 -64.93
C VAL A 32 9.79 -82.63 -65.29
N ARG A 33 8.94 -83.35 -66.03
CA ARG A 33 9.27 -84.69 -66.51
C ARG A 33 10.30 -84.58 -67.65
N PHE A 34 11.53 -84.98 -67.37
CA PHE A 34 12.59 -85.01 -68.34
C PHE A 34 12.95 -86.48 -68.65
N SER A 35 12.98 -86.83 -69.90
CA SER A 35 13.08 -88.24 -70.37
C SER A 35 14.48 -88.87 -70.24
N ALA A 36 15.52 -88.14 -69.77
CA ALA A 36 16.90 -88.60 -69.65
C ALA A 36 17.48 -88.51 -68.23
N VAL A 37 16.67 -88.81 -67.19
CA VAL A 37 17.06 -88.68 -65.76
C VAL A 37 18.10 -89.68 -65.31
N ASP A 38 18.21 -90.88 -66.01
CA ASP A 38 19.11 -91.95 -65.59
C ASP A 38 20.60 -91.65 -65.77
N PHE A 39 20.97 -90.58 -66.45
CA PHE A 39 22.38 -90.23 -66.71
C PHE A 39 22.92 -89.15 -65.79
N ILE A 40 22.08 -88.59 -64.89
CA ILE A 40 22.51 -87.50 -64.01
C ILE A 40 22.86 -88.08 -62.64
N LYS A 41 24.15 -88.16 -62.30
CA LYS A 41 24.60 -88.41 -60.92
C LYS A 41 24.32 -87.22 -60.04
N VAL A 42 23.25 -87.31 -59.23
CA VAL A 42 22.90 -86.29 -58.26
C VAL A 42 23.90 -86.37 -57.13
N ARG A 43 24.74 -85.33 -56.96
CA ARG A 43 25.47 -85.14 -55.72
C ARG A 43 24.49 -84.56 -54.69
N PRO A 44 24.38 -85.13 -53.45
CA PRO A 44 23.50 -84.59 -52.43
C PRO A 44 23.93 -83.14 -52.09
N PRO A 45 23.02 -82.18 -52.09
CA PRO A 45 23.35 -80.83 -51.75
C PRO A 45 23.81 -80.79 -50.30
N ARG A 46 24.91 -80.04 -50.02
CA ARG A 46 25.34 -79.71 -48.63
C ARG A 46 24.27 -78.86 -47.94
N THR A 47 23.35 -79.50 -47.23
CA THR A 47 22.14 -78.85 -46.62
C THR A 47 22.43 -78.18 -45.28
N ALA A 48 23.62 -78.36 -44.67
CA ALA A 48 23.91 -77.85 -43.32
C ALA A 48 24.03 -76.30 -43.26
N ASN A 49 24.76 -75.68 -44.21
CA ASN A 49 24.95 -74.20 -44.16
C ASN A 49 23.67 -73.39 -44.46
N ARG A 50 22.78 -73.90 -45.26
CA ARG A 50 21.51 -73.28 -45.65
C ARG A 50 20.55 -73.06 -44.46
N ARG A 51 20.54 -73.96 -43.51
CA ARG A 51 19.69 -73.89 -42.32
C ARG A 51 20.11 -72.76 -41.39
N TRP A 52 21.40 -72.53 -41.24
CA TRP A 52 21.91 -71.44 -40.34
C TRP A 52 21.68 -70.07 -40.94
N GLU A 53 21.79 -69.81 -42.20
CA GLU A 53 21.51 -68.56 -42.88
C GLU A 53 20.04 -68.16 -42.77
N ASP A 54 19.12 -69.09 -42.97
CA ASP A 54 17.70 -68.90 -42.87
C ASP A 54 17.25 -68.59 -41.39
N ILE A 55 17.89 -69.25 -40.43
CA ILE A 55 17.65 -68.96 -38.96
C ILE A 55 18.20 -67.60 -38.57
N ALA A 56 19.37 -67.19 -39.06
CA ALA A 56 19.95 -65.89 -38.79
C ALA A 56 19.07 -64.72 -39.32
N LEU A 57 18.53 -64.87 -40.56
CA LEU A 57 17.59 -63.92 -41.14
C LEU A 57 16.27 -63.87 -40.35
N LEU A 58 15.74 -64.97 -39.87
CA LEU A 58 14.59 -65.03 -39.00
C LEU A 58 14.86 -64.30 -37.64
N ALA A 59 16.03 -64.61 -37.08
CA ALA A 59 16.43 -63.94 -35.79
C ALA A 59 16.56 -62.45 -35.97
N ALA A 60 17.11 -61.91 -37.05
CA ALA A 60 17.20 -60.49 -37.35
C ALA A 60 15.81 -59.86 -37.46
N ARG A 61 14.85 -60.50 -38.14
CA ARG A 61 13.45 -59.98 -38.23
C ARG A 61 12.72 -59.95 -36.87
N VAL A 62 12.87 -61.04 -36.13
CA VAL A 62 12.29 -61.14 -34.77
C VAL A 62 12.87 -60.04 -33.87
N THR A 63 14.20 -59.87 -33.92
CA THR A 63 14.89 -58.82 -33.13
C THR A 63 14.43 -57.42 -33.54
N ALA A 64 14.33 -57.16 -34.87
CA ALA A 64 13.85 -55.86 -35.35
C ALA A 64 12.42 -55.50 -34.86
N LEU A 65 11.48 -56.45 -34.95
CA LEU A 65 10.09 -56.29 -34.50
C LEU A 65 10.01 -56.17 -33.00
N THR A 66 10.82 -56.89 -32.24
CA THR A 66 10.89 -56.77 -30.78
C THR A 66 11.39 -55.40 -30.36
N LEU A 67 12.51 -54.94 -30.93
CA LEU A 67 13.07 -53.60 -30.65
C LEU A 67 12.10 -52.49 -31.06
N LEU A 68 11.40 -52.67 -32.19
CA LEU A 68 10.39 -51.69 -32.63
C LEU A 68 9.23 -51.58 -31.62
N SER A 69 8.71 -52.69 -31.13
CA SER A 69 7.67 -52.73 -30.12
C SER A 69 8.14 -52.04 -28.80
N PHE A 70 9.40 -52.26 -28.41
CA PHE A 70 10.02 -51.59 -27.27
C PHE A 70 10.20 -50.07 -27.51
N ALA A 71 10.60 -49.66 -28.69
CA ALA A 71 10.74 -48.24 -29.02
C ALA A 71 9.41 -47.48 -28.88
N PHE A 72 8.32 -48.06 -29.42
CA PHE A 72 6.98 -47.43 -29.31
C PHE A 72 6.37 -47.51 -27.90
N ALA A 73 6.74 -48.52 -27.10
CA ALA A 73 6.36 -48.59 -25.68
C ALA A 73 7.01 -47.48 -24.81
N ARG A 74 8.01 -46.75 -25.33
CA ARG A 74 8.74 -45.64 -24.69
C ARG A 74 9.23 -46.01 -23.29
N PRO A 75 10.29 -46.82 -23.18
CA PRO A 75 10.84 -47.24 -21.91
C PRO A 75 11.50 -46.06 -21.18
N TYR A 76 11.32 -45.97 -19.85
CA TYR A 76 12.02 -45.04 -18.99
C TYR A 76 12.40 -45.71 -17.66
N LEU A 77 13.43 -45.18 -17.00
CA LEU A 77 13.90 -45.70 -15.71
C LEU A 77 13.32 -44.83 -14.58
N LYS A 78 12.44 -45.40 -13.77
CA LYS A 78 11.83 -44.70 -12.60
C LYS A 78 12.87 -44.17 -11.60
N ASN A 79 14.02 -44.80 -11.48
CA ASN A 79 15.04 -44.47 -10.47
C ASN A 79 16.26 -43.71 -11.03
N PHE A 80 16.24 -43.25 -12.27
CA PHE A 80 17.37 -42.50 -12.82
C PHE A 80 17.40 -41.03 -12.36
N GLY A 81 16.31 -40.52 -11.71
CA GLY A 81 16.22 -39.20 -11.08
C GLY A 81 16.57 -39.22 -9.60
N SER A 82 16.71 -40.41 -8.98
CA SER A 82 17.08 -40.50 -7.55
C SER A 82 18.57 -40.72 -7.30
N GLN A 83 19.39 -40.96 -8.34
CA GLN A 83 20.84 -41.05 -8.20
C GLN A 83 21.58 -39.75 -8.53
N ASP A 84 20.98 -38.79 -9.22
CA ASP A 84 21.45 -37.41 -9.28
C ASP A 84 21.20 -36.65 -7.93
N ALA A 85 20.41 -37.25 -7.03
CA ALA A 85 20.25 -36.79 -5.65
C ALA A 85 21.44 -37.12 -4.73
N LEU A 86 22.42 -37.88 -5.21
CA LEU A 86 23.65 -38.17 -4.46
C LEU A 86 24.88 -37.40 -4.97
N GLY A 87 24.69 -36.55 -6.03
CA GLY A 87 25.77 -35.79 -6.66
C GLY A 87 25.61 -34.27 -6.64
N SER A 88 24.44 -33.73 -6.35
CA SER A 88 24.19 -32.35 -5.99
C SER A 88 22.84 -32.24 -5.29
N SER A 89 22.81 -32.36 -3.98
CA SER A 89 21.66 -31.90 -3.19
C SER A 89 21.58 -30.39 -3.42
N ARG A 90 20.77 -29.99 -4.41
CA ARG A 90 20.39 -28.56 -4.53
C ARG A 90 19.72 -28.21 -3.22
N SER A 91 20.42 -27.49 -2.37
CA SER A 91 19.82 -26.93 -1.17
C SER A 91 18.63 -26.09 -1.60
N LYS A 92 17.49 -26.35 -1.00
CA LYS A 92 16.30 -25.53 -1.21
C LYS A 92 16.42 -24.29 -0.31
N ARG A 93 15.81 -23.21 -0.77
CA ARG A 93 15.68 -22.01 0.05
C ARG A 93 14.24 -21.91 0.56
N TRP A 94 14.12 -21.81 1.87
CA TRP A 94 12.85 -21.61 2.56
C TRP A 94 12.80 -20.17 3.07
N VAL A 95 11.87 -19.38 2.53
CA VAL A 95 11.62 -18.02 2.98
C VAL A 95 10.29 -17.99 3.72
N MET A 96 10.32 -17.62 4.98
CA MET A 96 9.12 -17.51 5.79
C MET A 96 8.78 -16.05 6.03
N LEU A 97 7.59 -15.63 5.59
CA LEU A 97 7.06 -14.29 5.74
C LEU A 97 6.06 -14.29 6.89
N LEU A 98 6.38 -13.59 7.98
CA LEU A 98 5.53 -13.46 9.15
C LEU A 98 4.86 -12.09 9.15
N ASP A 99 3.56 -12.07 9.10
CA ASP A 99 2.74 -10.86 9.20
C ASP A 99 2.76 -10.29 10.62
N ARG A 100 3.07 -8.98 10.74
CA ARG A 100 3.03 -8.21 11.99
C ARG A 100 2.08 -7.02 11.92
N SER A 101 1.19 -7.00 10.96
CA SER A 101 0.21 -5.93 10.81
C SER A 101 -0.75 -5.82 11.99
N ALA A 102 -1.55 -4.76 11.97
CA ALA A 102 -2.51 -4.49 13.04
C ALA A 102 -3.55 -5.60 13.19
N SER A 103 -3.98 -6.23 12.11
CA SER A 103 -4.97 -7.31 12.12
C SER A 103 -4.50 -8.52 12.93
N MET A 104 -3.20 -8.78 12.96
CA MET A 104 -2.60 -9.87 13.73
C MET A 104 -2.69 -9.69 15.26
N GLN A 105 -3.10 -8.50 15.75
CA GLN A 105 -3.39 -8.27 17.19
C GLN A 105 -4.69 -8.89 17.65
N ARG A 106 -5.55 -9.34 16.74
CA ARG A 106 -6.86 -9.88 17.09
C ARG A 106 -6.73 -11.19 17.86
N GLY A 107 -7.26 -11.21 19.04
CA GLY A 107 -7.24 -12.40 19.91
C GLY A 107 -5.85 -13.02 20.05
N ASP A 108 -5.73 -14.30 19.71
CA ASP A 108 -4.50 -15.06 19.82
C ASP A 108 -3.80 -15.32 18.46
N ILE A 109 -4.25 -14.67 17.39
CA ILE A 109 -3.75 -14.91 16.01
C ILE A 109 -2.22 -14.86 15.94
N PHE A 110 -1.61 -13.83 16.52
CA PHE A 110 -0.15 -13.70 16.47
C PHE A 110 0.57 -14.80 17.23
N ARG A 111 0.03 -15.23 18.38
CA ARG A 111 0.60 -16.34 19.15
C ARG A 111 0.48 -17.67 18.41
N GLU A 112 -0.63 -17.91 17.73
CA GLU A 112 -0.81 -19.05 16.83
C GLU A 112 0.17 -18.98 15.66
N ALA A 113 0.36 -17.80 15.07
CA ALA A 113 1.31 -17.57 13.98
C ALA A 113 2.76 -17.89 14.42
N LEU A 114 3.18 -17.43 15.60
CA LEU A 114 4.50 -17.74 16.13
C LEU A 114 4.69 -19.26 16.37
N THR A 115 3.64 -19.95 16.82
CA THR A 115 3.67 -21.40 16.99
C THR A 115 3.80 -22.10 15.64
N LYS A 116 3.08 -21.64 14.63
CA LYS A 116 3.14 -22.19 13.27
C LYS A 116 4.50 -21.94 12.60
N VAL A 117 5.09 -20.78 12.84
CA VAL A 117 6.46 -20.45 12.39
C VAL A 117 7.46 -21.46 12.95
N ARG A 118 7.38 -21.79 14.27
CA ARG A 118 8.25 -22.79 14.90
C ARG A 118 8.07 -24.18 14.29
N GLU A 119 6.82 -24.60 14.11
CA GLU A 119 6.48 -25.88 13.48
C GLU A 119 7.09 -26.00 12.07
N LEU A 120 6.86 -25.00 11.23
CA LEU A 120 7.35 -24.99 9.86
C LEU A 120 8.90 -24.91 9.79
N ALA A 121 9.52 -24.10 10.66
CA ALA A 121 10.97 -24.02 10.73
C ALA A 121 11.62 -25.33 11.20
N SER A 122 11.00 -26.06 12.12
CA SER A 122 11.49 -27.36 12.58
C SER A 122 11.44 -28.44 11.48
N ALA A 123 10.58 -28.28 10.49
CA ALA A 123 10.46 -29.18 9.35
C ALA A 123 11.49 -28.90 8.22
N VAL A 124 12.27 -27.83 8.32
CA VAL A 124 13.28 -27.48 7.30
C VAL A 124 14.46 -28.47 7.39
N PRO A 125 14.85 -29.11 6.25
CA PRO A 125 16.00 -30.00 6.21
C PRO A 125 17.32 -29.30 6.63
N GLU A 126 18.25 -30.05 7.18
CA GLU A 126 19.49 -29.50 7.75
C GLU A 126 20.34 -28.74 6.74
N LEU A 127 20.39 -29.23 5.51
CA LEU A 127 21.21 -28.68 4.42
C LEU A 127 20.51 -27.53 3.66
N ASP A 128 19.24 -27.27 3.96
CA ASP A 128 18.49 -26.23 3.27
C ASP A 128 18.72 -24.86 3.91
N GLU A 129 18.61 -23.81 3.08
CA GLU A 129 18.65 -22.43 3.54
C GLU A 129 17.29 -22.05 4.12
N PHE A 130 17.31 -21.32 5.24
CA PHE A 130 16.09 -20.80 5.86
C PHE A 130 16.26 -19.33 6.18
N GLU A 131 15.27 -18.52 5.85
CA GLU A 131 15.21 -17.10 6.15
C GLU A 131 13.84 -16.76 6.74
N LEU A 132 13.82 -16.05 7.86
CA LEU A 132 12.60 -15.54 8.48
C LEU A 132 12.54 -14.03 8.34
N VAL A 133 11.49 -13.55 7.73
CA VAL A 133 11.24 -12.13 7.45
C VAL A 133 9.90 -11.74 8.03
N ALA A 134 9.87 -10.70 8.83
CA ALA A 134 8.62 -10.07 9.24
C ALA A 134 8.20 -9.00 8.24
N PHE A 135 6.91 -8.81 8.07
CA PHE A 135 6.38 -7.73 7.26
C PHE A 135 5.17 -7.06 7.92
N ASP A 136 5.12 -5.78 7.74
CA ASP A 136 3.99 -4.90 7.96
C ASP A 136 3.95 -3.90 6.78
N HIS A 137 4.10 -2.60 6.98
CA HIS A 137 4.31 -1.60 5.92
C HIS A 137 5.73 -1.65 5.33
N LYS A 138 6.64 -2.41 5.94
CA LYS A 138 8.02 -2.67 5.51
C LYS A 138 8.38 -4.11 5.80
N THR A 139 9.33 -4.64 5.03
CA THR A 139 9.93 -5.94 5.32
C THR A 139 11.15 -5.78 6.23
N ALA A 140 11.31 -6.69 7.18
CA ALA A 140 12.45 -6.73 8.10
C ALA A 140 12.91 -8.18 8.30
N VAL A 141 14.19 -8.45 8.05
CA VAL A 141 14.78 -9.77 8.26
C VAL A 141 14.95 -10.00 9.76
N ILE A 142 14.28 -11.03 10.30
CA ILE A 142 14.42 -11.47 11.69
C ILE A 142 15.61 -12.44 11.81
N LEU A 143 15.72 -13.37 10.86
CA LEU A 143 16.78 -14.38 10.82
C LEU A 143 17.25 -14.57 9.39
N SER A 144 18.50 -14.27 9.11
CA SER A 144 19.09 -14.48 7.78
C SER A 144 19.52 -15.92 7.54
N SER A 145 19.58 -16.31 6.26
CA SER A 145 20.01 -17.66 5.88
C SER A 145 21.46 -17.95 6.29
N GLU A 146 22.32 -16.94 6.33
CA GLU A 146 23.72 -17.06 6.74
C GLU A 146 23.82 -17.45 8.23
N VAL A 147 23.05 -16.78 9.09
CA VAL A 147 23.02 -17.08 10.53
C VAL A 147 22.43 -18.47 10.79
N TRP A 148 21.36 -18.83 10.04
CA TRP A 148 20.76 -20.17 10.13
C TRP A 148 21.73 -21.28 9.79
N GLN A 149 22.52 -21.12 8.71
CA GLN A 149 23.50 -22.13 8.27
C GLN A 149 24.69 -22.24 9.23
N GLN A 150 25.11 -21.13 9.87
CA GLN A 150 26.20 -21.12 10.85
C GLN A 150 25.79 -21.70 12.21
N THR A 151 24.49 -21.84 12.47
CA THR A 151 23.96 -22.34 13.75
C THR A 151 23.80 -23.87 13.70
N ALA A 152 24.33 -24.56 14.71
CA ALA A 152 24.18 -26.00 14.86
C ALA A 152 22.69 -26.38 14.98
N ARG A 153 22.33 -27.54 14.43
CA ARG A 153 20.93 -27.97 14.35
C ARG A 153 20.20 -27.97 15.69
N GLU A 154 20.89 -28.41 16.74
CA GLU A 154 20.40 -28.50 18.11
C GLU A 154 20.10 -27.12 18.70
N GLU A 155 20.82 -26.09 18.25
CA GLU A 155 20.70 -24.72 18.75
C GLU A 155 19.69 -23.86 17.96
N ARG A 156 19.29 -24.31 16.76
CA ARG A 156 18.38 -23.54 15.86
C ARG A 156 17.04 -23.23 16.52
N SER A 157 16.46 -24.19 17.26
CA SER A 157 15.21 -23.99 17.98
C SER A 157 15.34 -22.92 19.06
N ALA A 158 16.41 -22.96 19.83
CA ALA A 158 16.67 -21.98 20.89
C ALA A 158 16.93 -20.58 20.33
N LEU A 159 17.69 -20.48 19.22
CA LEU A 159 17.90 -19.23 18.49
C LEU A 159 16.57 -18.63 18.02
N LEU A 160 15.74 -19.42 17.33
CA LEU A 160 14.44 -18.99 16.83
C LEU A 160 13.53 -18.54 17.97
N ASP A 161 13.47 -19.28 19.06
CA ASP A 161 12.69 -18.92 20.24
C ASP A 161 13.16 -17.62 20.88
N GLY A 162 14.48 -17.39 20.89
CA GLY A 162 15.05 -16.13 21.37
C GLY A 162 14.60 -14.94 20.54
N LEU A 163 14.67 -15.04 19.22
CA LEU A 163 14.26 -14.00 18.29
C LEU A 163 12.73 -13.74 18.33
N LEU A 164 11.94 -14.80 18.32
CA LEU A 164 10.49 -14.67 18.31
C LEU A 164 9.89 -14.14 19.62
N ARG A 165 10.58 -14.24 20.77
CA ARG A 165 10.13 -13.63 22.04
C ARG A 165 10.01 -12.12 21.97
N GLY A 166 10.85 -11.48 21.15
CA GLY A 166 10.86 -10.03 20.97
C GLY A 166 9.78 -9.52 20.01
N GLU A 167 9.24 -10.40 19.19
CA GLU A 167 8.29 -10.00 18.15
C GLU A 167 6.90 -9.71 18.71
N ARG A 168 6.32 -8.63 18.23
CA ARG A 168 4.95 -8.17 18.57
C ARG A 168 4.27 -7.67 17.31
N PRO A 169 2.96 -7.87 17.17
CA PRO A 169 2.19 -7.23 16.11
C PRO A 169 2.17 -5.72 16.34
N GLY A 170 2.30 -4.96 15.26
CA GLY A 170 2.27 -3.51 15.27
C GLY A 170 0.89 -2.94 14.98
N TRP A 171 0.83 -1.65 14.68
CA TRP A 171 -0.40 -0.94 14.30
C TRP A 171 -0.42 -0.59 12.81
N LYS A 172 0.57 -1.08 12.07
CA LYS A 172 0.80 -0.72 10.67
C LYS A 172 0.02 -1.64 9.74
N HIS A 173 -0.12 -1.17 8.50
CA HIS A 173 -0.82 -1.88 7.44
C HIS A 173 0.03 -3.00 6.84
N ALA A 174 -0.60 -4.12 6.46
CA ALA A 174 0.04 -5.25 5.81
C ALA A 174 0.31 -4.97 4.32
N ARG A 175 1.58 -5.01 3.90
CA ARG A 175 2.01 -4.92 2.52
C ARG A 175 2.60 -6.25 2.04
N LEU A 176 1.73 -7.18 1.74
CA LEU A 176 2.11 -8.50 1.25
C LEU A 176 2.79 -8.43 -0.13
N ASP A 177 2.40 -7.46 -0.95
CA ASP A 177 3.03 -7.18 -2.24
C ASP A 177 4.53 -6.89 -2.09
N ASP A 178 4.93 -6.06 -1.15
CA ASP A 178 6.35 -5.76 -0.91
C ASP A 178 7.10 -6.95 -0.32
N ALA A 179 6.47 -7.71 0.59
CA ALA A 179 7.07 -8.91 1.17
C ALA A 179 7.32 -10.02 0.13
N LEU A 180 6.38 -10.25 -0.77
CA LEU A 180 6.54 -11.21 -1.86
C LEU A 180 7.56 -10.74 -2.91
N ARG A 181 7.60 -9.43 -3.21
CA ARG A 181 8.63 -8.86 -4.06
C ARG A 181 10.03 -9.07 -3.48
N TYR A 182 10.19 -8.81 -2.18
CA TYR A 182 11.44 -9.12 -1.49
C TYR A 182 11.86 -10.58 -1.67
N ALA A 183 10.94 -11.53 -1.51
CA ALA A 183 11.24 -12.95 -1.70
C ALA A 183 11.66 -13.29 -3.15
N VAL A 184 11.04 -12.66 -4.15
CA VAL A 184 11.42 -12.79 -5.58
C VAL A 184 12.80 -12.20 -5.84
N GLU A 185 13.12 -11.04 -5.27
CA GLU A 185 14.43 -10.40 -5.38
C GLU A 185 15.52 -11.27 -4.75
N ARG A 186 15.27 -11.86 -3.57
CA ARG A 186 16.17 -12.81 -2.91
C ARG A 186 16.39 -14.07 -3.73
N HIS A 187 15.35 -14.59 -4.37
CA HIS A 187 15.48 -15.70 -5.30
C HIS A 187 16.37 -15.35 -6.50
N SER A 188 16.15 -14.18 -7.10
CA SER A 188 16.86 -13.72 -8.30
C SER A 188 18.34 -13.39 -8.02
N ALA A 189 18.66 -12.94 -6.80
CA ALA A 189 20.02 -12.64 -6.37
C ALA A 189 20.87 -13.91 -6.11
N ALA A 190 20.25 -15.09 -6.04
CA ALA A 190 20.97 -16.35 -5.81
C ALA A 190 21.77 -16.77 -7.03
N SER A 191 23.08 -17.05 -6.83
CA SER A 191 23.96 -17.57 -7.85
C SER A 191 23.65 -19.04 -8.12
N GLY A 192 22.77 -19.33 -9.09
CA GLY A 192 22.40 -20.69 -9.50
C GLY A 192 20.89 -20.95 -9.49
N ARG A 193 20.44 -22.07 -10.06
CA ARG A 193 19.04 -22.52 -10.01
C ARG A 193 18.76 -23.12 -8.63
N VAL A 194 18.31 -22.29 -7.68
CA VAL A 194 17.87 -22.72 -6.35
C VAL A 194 16.34 -22.72 -6.35
N GLN A 195 15.74 -23.85 -5.97
CA GLN A 195 14.28 -23.87 -5.75
C GLN A 195 13.96 -23.06 -4.49
N THR A 196 13.03 -22.11 -4.57
CA THR A 196 12.62 -21.31 -3.41
C THR A 196 11.17 -21.59 -3.05
N ASP A 197 10.96 -22.01 -1.81
CA ASP A 197 9.64 -22.25 -1.21
C ASP A 197 9.35 -21.12 -0.21
N VAL A 198 8.33 -20.32 -0.51
CA VAL A 198 7.91 -19.19 0.34
C VAL A 198 6.68 -19.60 1.13
N SER A 199 6.73 -19.47 2.46
CA SER A 199 5.58 -19.67 3.33
C SER A 199 5.14 -18.33 3.92
N VAL A 200 3.92 -17.91 3.64
CA VAL A 200 3.34 -16.66 4.17
C VAL A 200 2.40 -17.00 5.32
N VAL A 201 2.71 -16.52 6.52
CA VAL A 201 1.90 -16.72 7.73
C VAL A 201 1.19 -15.41 8.04
N SER A 202 -0.12 -15.35 7.78
CA SER A 202 -0.96 -14.14 7.90
C SER A 202 -2.44 -14.52 8.11
N ASP A 203 -3.25 -13.59 8.55
CA ASP A 203 -4.71 -13.72 8.57
C ASP A 203 -5.34 -13.45 7.19
N PHE A 204 -4.56 -12.87 6.27
CA PHE A 204 -4.98 -12.51 4.91
C PHE A 204 -6.30 -11.73 4.89
N GLN A 205 -6.42 -10.72 5.72
CA GLN A 205 -7.62 -9.89 5.72
C GLN A 205 -7.74 -9.07 4.41
N GLU A 206 -8.97 -8.69 4.05
CA GLU A 206 -9.29 -8.07 2.75
C GLU A 206 -8.55 -6.74 2.50
N GLY A 207 -8.12 -6.07 3.56
CA GLY A 207 -7.34 -4.84 3.47
C GLY A 207 -5.88 -5.01 3.11
N THR A 208 -5.31 -6.24 3.19
CA THR A 208 -3.90 -6.48 2.86
C THR A 208 -3.56 -6.02 1.44
N SER A 209 -2.48 -5.24 1.29
CA SER A 209 -2.08 -4.72 -0.02
C SER A 209 -1.56 -5.83 -0.94
N LEU A 210 -2.16 -5.93 -2.12
CA LEU A 210 -1.78 -6.82 -3.21
C LEU A 210 -1.49 -6.06 -4.52
N ALA A 211 -1.57 -4.73 -4.50
CA ALA A 211 -1.52 -3.90 -5.71
C ALA A 211 -0.20 -4.06 -6.48
N GLY A 212 0.91 -4.21 -5.77
CA GLY A 212 2.23 -4.38 -6.38
C GLY A 212 2.49 -5.76 -7.01
N LEU A 213 1.55 -6.71 -6.88
CA LEU A 213 1.67 -8.05 -7.49
C LEU A 213 1.18 -8.12 -8.93
N GLN A 214 0.42 -7.12 -9.38
CA GLN A 214 -0.06 -7.05 -10.76
C GLN A 214 1.12 -6.89 -11.73
N GLY A 215 1.27 -7.85 -12.64
CA GLY A 215 2.36 -7.85 -13.62
C GLY A 215 3.71 -8.32 -13.10
N LEU A 216 3.79 -8.82 -11.87
CA LEU A 216 5.01 -9.45 -11.37
C LEU A 216 5.26 -10.77 -12.09
N VAL A 217 6.48 -10.93 -12.63
CA VAL A 217 6.89 -12.17 -13.29
C VAL A 217 7.44 -13.13 -12.25
N TRP A 218 6.76 -14.26 -12.08
CA TRP A 218 7.15 -15.29 -11.12
C TRP A 218 8.22 -16.22 -11.71
N PRO A 219 9.32 -16.50 -10.97
CA PRO A 219 10.32 -17.45 -11.41
C PRO A 219 9.77 -18.90 -11.48
N ALA A 220 10.30 -19.72 -12.38
CA ALA A 220 9.81 -21.09 -12.60
C ALA A 220 10.02 -22.02 -11.38
N ASP A 221 11.11 -21.80 -10.63
CA ASP A 221 11.49 -22.61 -9.46
C ASP A 221 11.07 -21.91 -8.13
N PHE A 222 9.92 -21.21 -8.13
CA PHE A 222 9.39 -20.44 -7.02
C PHE A 222 7.98 -20.93 -6.67
N ALA A 223 7.74 -21.28 -5.40
CA ALA A 223 6.46 -21.76 -4.93
C ALA A 223 6.02 -20.99 -3.68
N ILE A 224 4.73 -20.67 -3.57
CA ILE A 224 4.15 -19.94 -2.45
C ILE A 224 3.15 -20.81 -1.72
N ARG A 225 3.32 -20.91 -0.40
CA ARG A 225 2.35 -21.53 0.51
C ARG A 225 1.71 -20.44 1.36
N LEU A 226 0.40 -20.30 1.27
CA LEU A 226 -0.38 -19.41 2.14
C LEU A 226 -0.83 -20.18 3.38
N VAL A 227 -0.40 -19.72 4.56
CA VAL A 227 -0.74 -20.30 5.86
C VAL A 227 -1.66 -19.33 6.56
N ARG A 228 -2.97 -19.58 6.44
CA ARG A 228 -4.00 -18.70 7.02
C ARG A 228 -4.12 -18.95 8.51
N MET A 229 -4.06 -17.86 9.27
CA MET A 229 -4.21 -17.83 10.71
C MET A 229 -5.59 -17.31 11.10
N GLY A 230 -6.03 -17.59 12.33
CA GLY A 230 -7.23 -16.99 12.93
C GLY A 230 -8.57 -17.52 12.42
N SER A 231 -8.63 -18.71 11.82
CA SER A 231 -9.89 -19.30 11.35
C SER A 231 -10.96 -19.47 12.46
N ALA A 232 -10.56 -19.68 13.71
CA ALA A 232 -11.45 -19.74 14.86
C ALA A 232 -11.99 -18.37 15.32
N ILE A 233 -11.26 -17.28 15.03
CA ILE A 233 -11.60 -15.91 15.45
C ILE A 233 -12.66 -15.30 14.53
N SER A 234 -12.73 -15.70 13.27
CA SER A 234 -13.80 -15.29 12.35
C SER A 234 -15.20 -15.57 12.94
N GLN A 235 -15.36 -16.62 13.74
CA GLN A 235 -16.64 -16.92 14.39
C GLN A 235 -16.95 -15.95 15.55
N ASN A 236 -15.95 -15.50 16.29
CA ASN A 236 -16.11 -14.53 17.39
C ASN A 236 -16.31 -13.09 16.89
N LEU A 237 -15.83 -12.77 15.70
CA LEU A 237 -16.00 -11.46 15.06
C LEU A 237 -17.24 -11.36 14.18
N ALA A 238 -18.05 -12.42 14.09
CA ALA A 238 -19.28 -12.43 13.30
C ALA A 238 -20.24 -11.28 13.68
N ASN A 239 -20.22 -10.82 14.94
CA ASN A 239 -21.02 -9.70 15.42
C ASN A 239 -20.19 -8.43 15.69
N ALA A 240 -19.02 -8.30 15.10
CA ALA A 240 -18.19 -7.12 15.29
C ALA A 240 -18.65 -5.97 14.39
N VAL A 241 -18.45 -4.74 14.88
CA VAL A 241 -18.73 -3.50 14.14
C VAL A 241 -17.50 -2.63 14.18
N GLY A 242 -16.93 -2.38 13.03
CA GLY A 242 -15.80 -1.46 12.85
C GLY A 242 -16.26 0.00 12.95
N ALA A 243 -15.42 0.87 13.52
CA ALA A 243 -15.68 2.29 13.60
C ALA A 243 -14.62 3.08 12.83
N HIS A 244 -15.03 4.04 12.01
CA HIS A 244 -14.14 4.91 11.25
C HIS A 244 -14.59 6.37 11.38
N TRP A 245 -13.66 7.26 11.72
CA TRP A 245 -13.96 8.68 11.80
C TRP A 245 -13.96 9.31 10.40
N LEU A 246 -15.08 9.93 10.05
CA LEU A 246 -15.16 10.81 8.90
C LEU A 246 -14.72 12.21 9.35
N ALA A 247 -13.45 12.48 9.20
CA ALA A 247 -12.94 13.82 9.48
C ALA A 247 -13.63 14.84 8.55
N PRO A 248 -13.98 16.03 9.04
CA PRO A 248 -14.55 17.06 8.19
C PRO A 248 -13.53 17.46 7.11
N ASP A 249 -14.01 17.64 5.89
CA ASP A 249 -13.24 18.21 4.79
C ASP A 249 -13.01 19.69 5.09
N GLY A 250 -11.86 20.01 5.67
CA GLY A 250 -11.49 21.35 6.11
C GLY A 250 -11.76 21.59 7.62
N ILE A 251 -10.82 22.28 8.23
CA ILE A 251 -10.77 22.60 9.65
C ILE A 251 -11.86 23.63 10.05
N GLU A 252 -12.63 24.14 9.09
CA GLU A 252 -13.55 25.25 9.21
C GLU A 252 -14.96 24.89 9.68
N GLY A 253 -15.18 23.65 10.13
CA GLY A 253 -16.48 23.23 10.66
C GLY A 253 -16.86 23.97 11.93
N ASN A 254 -18.18 24.22 12.08
CA ASN A 254 -18.78 24.71 13.30
C ASN A 254 -18.18 23.98 14.53
N PRO A 255 -17.61 24.70 15.53
CA PRO A 255 -17.01 24.09 16.72
C PRO A 255 -17.97 23.21 17.52
N GLU A 256 -19.27 23.40 17.36
CA GLU A 256 -20.31 22.62 18.02
C GLU A 256 -20.83 21.48 17.14
N ALA A 257 -20.34 21.34 15.89
CA ALA A 257 -20.78 20.28 15.00
C ALA A 257 -20.40 18.90 15.56
N PRO A 258 -21.31 17.92 15.53
CA PRO A 258 -21.03 16.58 16.03
C PRO A 258 -19.96 15.89 15.18
N PHE A 259 -19.19 14.99 15.78
CA PHE A 259 -18.29 14.11 15.03
C PHE A 259 -19.11 13.11 14.19
N ARG A 260 -18.63 12.84 12.99
CA ARG A 260 -19.24 11.85 12.11
C ARG A 260 -18.42 10.58 12.14
N VAL A 261 -18.99 9.50 12.66
CA VAL A 261 -18.35 8.19 12.72
C VAL A 261 -19.12 7.23 11.82
N GLN A 262 -18.40 6.60 10.91
CA GLN A 262 -18.94 5.56 10.05
C GLN A 262 -18.77 4.21 10.75
N LEU A 263 -19.84 3.45 10.83
CA LEU A 263 -19.89 2.11 11.37
C LEU A 263 -19.95 1.10 10.22
N SER A 264 -19.09 0.09 10.27
CA SER A 264 -19.00 -0.98 9.26
C SER A 264 -19.19 -2.32 9.98
N PRO A 265 -20.40 -2.92 9.93
CA PRO A 265 -20.63 -4.24 10.50
C PRO A 265 -19.88 -5.31 9.69
N SER A 266 -19.47 -6.40 10.36
CA SER A 266 -18.99 -7.60 9.68
C SER A 266 -20.11 -8.25 8.86
N ASP A 267 -19.76 -9.09 7.88
CA ASP A 267 -20.73 -9.78 7.03
C ASP A 267 -21.65 -10.73 7.82
N GLY A 268 -21.16 -11.27 8.93
CA GLY A 268 -21.92 -12.12 9.84
C GLY A 268 -22.75 -11.40 10.90
N PHE A 269 -22.79 -10.07 10.90
CA PHE A 269 -23.52 -9.29 11.91
C PHE A 269 -25.03 -9.55 11.86
N GLN A 270 -25.58 -10.05 12.96
CA GLN A 270 -27.01 -10.41 13.05
C GLN A 270 -27.85 -9.41 13.85
N GLY A 271 -27.24 -8.34 14.37
CA GLY A 271 -27.95 -7.33 15.15
C GLY A 271 -28.53 -6.19 14.30
N ASP A 272 -29.41 -5.40 14.90
CA ASP A 272 -29.91 -4.12 14.38
C ASP A 272 -29.39 -2.91 15.17
N ARG A 273 -28.75 -3.17 16.30
CA ARG A 273 -28.25 -2.15 17.25
C ARG A 273 -26.88 -2.52 17.81
N VAL A 274 -26.07 -1.51 18.05
CA VAL A 274 -24.78 -1.64 18.72
C VAL A 274 -24.67 -0.64 19.86
N LYS A 275 -24.14 -1.07 21.01
CA LYS A 275 -23.77 -0.15 22.07
C LYS A 275 -22.54 0.62 21.66
N MET A 276 -22.62 1.93 21.76
CA MET A 276 -21.50 2.84 21.54
C MET A 276 -21.04 3.36 22.89
N ARG A 277 -19.74 3.45 23.06
CA ARG A 277 -19.11 4.00 24.24
C ARG A 277 -18.07 5.06 23.85
N MET A 278 -18.17 6.21 24.47
CA MET A 278 -17.15 7.25 24.37
C MET A 278 -16.30 7.21 25.63
N GLU A 279 -15.03 6.92 25.47
CA GLU A 279 -14.06 6.90 26.58
C GLU A 279 -13.34 8.24 26.66
N GLY A 280 -13.29 8.81 27.86
CA GLY A 280 -12.69 10.13 28.12
C GLY A 280 -12.97 10.56 29.55
N ALA A 281 -12.96 11.86 29.85
CA ALA A 281 -13.18 12.40 31.20
C ALA A 281 -14.55 12.04 31.81
N LYS A 282 -15.56 11.79 30.97
CA LYS A 282 -16.84 11.18 31.32
C LYS A 282 -17.17 10.12 30.28
N ALA A 283 -17.24 8.86 30.71
CA ALA A 283 -17.73 7.80 29.86
C ALA A 283 -19.21 8.04 29.56
N THR A 284 -19.57 8.03 28.27
CA THR A 284 -20.95 8.19 27.80
C THR A 284 -21.30 6.99 26.95
N GLU A 285 -22.44 6.38 27.21
CA GLU A 285 -22.94 5.22 26.48
C GLU A 285 -24.26 5.57 25.79
N TRP A 286 -24.43 5.09 24.57
CA TRP A 286 -25.68 5.18 23.82
C TRP A 286 -25.81 4.00 22.87
N VAL A 287 -26.97 3.84 22.25
CA VAL A 287 -27.24 2.77 21.30
C VAL A 287 -27.38 3.37 19.91
N ALA A 288 -26.65 2.80 18.95
CA ALA A 288 -26.74 3.16 17.54
C ALA A 288 -27.42 2.06 16.73
N SER A 289 -28.22 2.43 15.76
CA SER A 289 -28.80 1.49 14.78
C SER A 289 -27.77 1.16 13.71
N VAL A 290 -27.57 -0.13 13.47
CA VAL A 290 -26.64 -0.67 12.48
C VAL A 290 -27.33 -1.76 11.71
N HIS A 291 -27.17 -1.82 10.40
CA HIS A 291 -27.79 -2.83 9.56
C HIS A 291 -26.71 -3.73 8.95
N ALA A 292 -26.91 -5.03 8.97
CA ALA A 292 -26.01 -6.00 8.35
C ALA A 292 -25.71 -5.63 6.88
N GLY A 293 -24.45 -5.71 6.47
CA GLY A 293 -24.02 -5.42 5.11
C GLY A 293 -24.14 -3.96 4.67
N ARG A 294 -24.49 -3.02 5.58
CA ARG A 294 -24.59 -1.59 5.28
C ARG A 294 -23.73 -0.75 6.21
N MET A 295 -22.94 0.13 5.62
CA MET A 295 -22.26 1.18 6.39
C MET A 295 -23.27 2.22 6.88
N SER A 296 -23.20 2.57 8.15
CA SER A 296 -24.04 3.57 8.79
C SER A 296 -23.20 4.74 9.29
N THR A 297 -23.61 5.97 9.04
CA THR A 297 -22.94 7.16 9.57
C THR A 297 -23.68 7.68 10.78
N LEU A 298 -22.98 7.80 11.89
CA LEU A 298 -23.50 8.26 13.16
C LEU A 298 -22.93 9.65 13.50
N SER A 299 -23.80 10.53 14.01
CA SER A 299 -23.38 11.79 14.61
C SER A 299 -23.14 11.60 16.10
N VAL A 300 -21.92 11.85 16.53
CA VAL A 300 -21.48 11.66 17.92
C VAL A 300 -21.28 13.02 18.58
N PRO A 301 -21.80 13.25 19.79
CA PRO A 301 -21.62 14.52 20.50
C PRO A 301 -20.15 14.83 20.75
N VAL A 302 -19.84 16.10 20.84
CA VAL A 302 -18.47 16.57 21.10
C VAL A 302 -18.08 16.25 22.54
N PRO A 303 -16.93 15.60 22.78
CA PRO A 303 -16.45 15.36 24.12
C PRO A 303 -16.02 16.68 24.80
N PRO A 304 -16.22 16.80 26.11
CA PRO A 304 -15.90 18.04 26.84
C PRO A 304 -14.43 18.47 26.75
N VAL A 305 -13.53 17.51 26.64
CA VAL A 305 -12.07 17.75 26.54
C VAL A 305 -11.57 17.90 25.10
N GLY A 306 -12.47 17.94 24.12
CA GLY A 306 -12.11 18.14 22.71
C GLY A 306 -11.56 16.89 22.00
N TYR A 307 -11.37 15.75 22.68
CA TYR A 307 -10.99 14.47 22.10
C TYR A 307 -11.60 13.30 22.87
N ALA A 308 -11.76 12.17 22.20
CA ALA A 308 -12.24 10.92 22.82
C ALA A 308 -11.82 9.71 22.01
N TYR A 309 -11.88 8.54 22.65
CA TYR A 309 -11.92 7.25 21.99
C TYR A 309 -13.36 6.76 21.90
N ILE A 310 -13.86 6.53 20.71
CA ILE A 310 -15.22 6.06 20.45
C ILE A 310 -15.14 4.60 20.08
N LYS A 311 -15.88 3.74 20.82
CA LYS A 311 -15.89 2.30 20.67
C LYS A 311 -17.30 1.79 20.35
N ALA A 312 -17.38 0.90 19.37
CA ALA A 312 -18.59 0.21 18.98
C ALA A 312 -18.61 -1.22 19.51
N GLY A 313 -19.65 -1.58 20.27
CA GLY A 313 -19.80 -2.91 20.88
C GLY A 313 -18.93 -3.11 22.13
N GLU A 314 -18.96 -4.33 22.62
CA GLU A 314 -18.26 -4.77 23.84
C GLU A 314 -16.92 -5.48 23.53
N THR A 315 -16.60 -5.69 22.25
CA THR A 315 -15.37 -6.37 21.83
C THR A 315 -14.14 -5.54 22.18
N ASN A 316 -13.05 -6.20 22.53
CA ASN A 316 -11.76 -5.53 22.73
C ASN A 316 -10.94 -5.42 21.43
N ASP A 317 -11.57 -5.66 20.28
CA ASP A 317 -10.94 -5.49 18.99
C ASP A 317 -10.71 -4.00 18.69
N PHE A 318 -9.50 -3.66 18.25
CA PHE A 318 -9.12 -2.28 17.90
C PHE A 318 -9.93 -1.70 16.72
N SER A 319 -10.47 -2.58 15.86
CA SER A 319 -11.29 -2.17 14.72
C SER A 319 -12.61 -1.53 15.16
N ALA A 320 -13.10 -1.91 16.34
CA ALA A 320 -14.32 -1.37 16.92
C ALA A 320 -14.15 0.06 17.47
N GLY A 321 -12.92 0.56 17.58
CA GLY A 321 -12.63 1.83 18.20
C GLY A 321 -11.94 2.84 17.27
N VAL A 322 -12.19 4.14 17.50
CA VAL A 322 -11.58 5.23 16.72
C VAL A 322 -11.31 6.44 17.61
N TRP A 323 -10.14 7.03 17.45
CA TRP A 323 -9.81 8.31 18.06
C TRP A 323 -10.43 9.44 17.24
N VAL A 324 -11.08 10.36 17.95
CA VAL A 324 -11.61 11.60 17.39
C VAL A 324 -11.07 12.77 18.21
N ALA A 325 -10.75 13.86 17.53
CA ALA A 325 -10.32 15.07 18.23
C ALA A 325 -10.76 16.31 17.48
N ARG A 326 -10.84 17.38 18.24
CA ARG A 326 -11.09 18.73 17.73
C ARG A 326 -9.92 19.63 18.09
N VAL A 327 -9.58 20.50 17.18
CA VAL A 327 -8.62 21.56 17.49
C VAL A 327 -9.27 22.54 18.45
N PRO A 328 -8.67 22.83 19.61
CA PRO A 328 -9.16 23.90 20.48
C PRO A 328 -9.12 25.21 19.71
N GLN A 329 -10.23 25.95 19.73
CA GLN A 329 -10.25 27.26 19.09
C GLN A 329 -9.20 28.18 19.75
N SER A 330 -8.45 28.90 18.94
CA SER A 330 -7.57 29.94 19.39
C SER A 330 -8.46 31.12 19.84
N GLN A 331 -8.29 31.61 21.06
CA GLN A 331 -8.86 32.91 21.44
C GLN A 331 -7.94 33.98 20.89
N VAL A 332 -8.45 34.79 19.99
CA VAL A 332 -7.70 35.91 19.39
C VAL A 332 -8.32 37.21 19.85
N ARG A 333 -7.51 38.01 20.49
CA ARG A 333 -7.93 39.38 20.91
C ARG A 333 -7.60 40.35 19.79
N VAL A 334 -8.64 41.06 19.33
CA VAL A 334 -8.53 42.08 18.27
C VAL A 334 -8.98 43.41 18.80
N ALA A 335 -8.07 44.37 18.82
CA ALA A 335 -8.42 45.75 19.10
C ALA A 335 -8.83 46.45 17.81
N ILE A 336 -9.99 47.11 17.82
CA ILE A 336 -10.50 47.88 16.68
C ILE A 336 -10.65 49.33 17.06
N GLY A 337 -9.92 50.21 16.36
CA GLY A 337 -9.99 51.65 16.44
C GLY A 337 -10.38 52.31 15.12
N GLY A 338 -10.65 53.58 15.15
CA GLY A 338 -10.94 54.39 13.97
C GLY A 338 -12.24 55.15 14.01
N VAL A 339 -12.41 56.08 13.10
CA VAL A 339 -13.55 56.98 13.02
C VAL A 339 -14.75 56.23 12.47
N GLY A 340 -15.82 56.21 13.22
CA GLY A 340 -17.11 55.68 12.78
C GLY A 340 -17.91 55.12 13.93
N GLU A 341 -19.17 55.52 14.01
CA GLU A 341 -20.10 54.93 14.98
C GLU A 341 -20.32 53.46 14.60
N ARG A 342 -20.35 52.59 15.59
CA ARG A 342 -20.65 51.15 15.45
C ARG A 342 -21.96 50.88 14.69
N ALA A 343 -22.87 51.86 14.73
CA ALA A 343 -24.16 51.83 14.04
C ALA A 343 -24.08 52.19 12.55
N ASN A 344 -22.95 52.72 12.06
CA ASN A 344 -22.81 53.07 10.63
C ASN A 344 -22.59 51.82 9.77
N VAL A 345 -23.68 51.28 9.25
CA VAL A 345 -23.69 50.08 8.41
C VAL A 345 -22.97 50.22 7.04
N THR A 346 -22.54 51.42 6.70
CA THR A 346 -21.80 51.71 5.46
C THR A 346 -20.30 51.92 5.69
N GLY A 347 -19.84 52.00 6.96
CA GLY A 347 -18.45 52.25 7.30
C GLY A 347 -17.59 50.99 7.36
N SER A 348 -16.26 51.15 7.20
CA SER A 348 -15.28 50.08 7.22
C SER A 348 -15.32 49.23 8.50
N ARG A 349 -15.53 49.87 9.65
CA ARG A 349 -15.64 49.21 10.96
C ARG A 349 -16.76 48.14 10.96
N TYR A 350 -17.91 48.47 10.41
CA TYR A 350 -19.06 47.55 10.34
C TYR A 350 -18.68 46.27 9.55
N PHE A 351 -18.08 46.45 8.40
CA PHE A 351 -17.69 45.31 7.55
C PHE A 351 -16.58 44.47 8.20
N ILE A 352 -15.59 45.10 8.83
CA ILE A 352 -14.51 44.43 9.56
C ILE A 352 -15.07 43.59 10.72
N GLU A 353 -15.94 44.14 11.55
CA GLU A 353 -16.54 43.43 12.69
C GLU A 353 -17.39 42.23 12.19
N ARG A 354 -18.14 42.40 11.11
CA ARG A 354 -18.91 41.31 10.48
C ARG A 354 -18.02 40.21 9.90
N ALA A 355 -16.96 40.59 9.18
CA ALA A 355 -16.03 39.65 8.61
C ALA A 355 -15.28 38.86 9.69
N LEU A 356 -14.84 39.50 10.76
CA LEU A 356 -14.22 38.87 11.92
C LEU A 356 -15.18 37.88 12.61
N GLY A 357 -16.47 38.27 12.76
CA GLY A 357 -17.51 37.38 13.31
C GLY A 357 -17.84 36.17 12.44
N ALA A 358 -17.52 36.22 11.14
CA ALA A 358 -17.69 35.09 10.22
C ALA A 358 -16.53 34.09 10.24
N ILE A 359 -15.41 34.41 10.89
CA ILE A 359 -14.24 33.53 10.99
C ILE A 359 -14.49 32.47 12.05
N GLY A 360 -14.93 31.29 11.62
CA GLY A 360 -15.28 30.18 12.52
C GLY A 360 -14.09 29.47 13.17
N SER A 361 -12.86 29.68 12.68
CA SER A 361 -11.66 29.00 13.15
C SER A 361 -11.07 29.59 14.44
N ALA A 362 -11.50 30.78 14.83
CA ALA A 362 -11.01 31.47 16.05
C ALA A 362 -12.18 32.14 16.79
N ARG A 363 -12.12 32.12 18.11
CA ARG A 363 -12.98 32.98 18.93
C ARG A 363 -12.36 34.38 18.99
N VAL A 364 -12.99 35.34 18.33
CA VAL A 364 -12.49 36.68 18.23
C VAL A 364 -13.12 37.53 19.37
N ASP A 365 -12.29 37.96 20.30
CA ASP A 365 -12.68 38.92 21.34
C ASP A 365 -12.40 40.32 20.82
N LEU A 366 -13.46 41.08 20.49
CA LEU A 366 -13.36 42.46 20.00
C LEU A 366 -13.25 43.44 21.18
N ILE A 367 -12.17 44.19 21.18
CA ILE A 367 -11.90 45.24 22.17
C ILE A 367 -12.09 46.58 21.46
N GLY A 368 -13.08 47.36 21.91
CA GLY A 368 -13.29 48.72 21.41
C GLY A 368 -12.43 49.74 22.14
N ASP A 369 -12.51 51.00 21.70
CA ASP A 369 -11.68 52.12 22.20
C ASP A 369 -11.74 52.32 23.73
N SER A 370 -12.87 52.03 24.37
CA SER A 370 -13.08 52.18 25.83
C SER A 370 -12.67 50.95 26.65
N GLY A 371 -12.34 49.83 26.00
CA GLY A 371 -12.02 48.56 26.66
C GLY A 371 -10.57 48.09 26.46
N LEU A 372 -9.71 48.94 25.96
CA LEU A 372 -8.30 48.62 25.77
C LEU A 372 -7.64 48.29 27.12
N PRO A 373 -6.96 47.13 27.25
CA PRO A 373 -6.30 46.76 28.50
C PRO A 373 -5.28 47.83 28.91
N GLU A 374 -5.26 48.17 30.20
CA GLU A 374 -4.16 48.94 30.78
C GLU A 374 -2.88 48.09 30.74
N ASP A 375 -1.72 48.74 30.65
CA ASP A 375 -0.42 48.10 30.48
C ASP A 375 -0.27 46.83 31.37
N GLY A 376 -0.25 45.66 30.76
CA GLY A 376 0.01 44.39 31.46
C GLY A 376 -1.04 43.29 31.31
N ASP A 377 -2.25 43.58 30.92
CA ASP A 377 -3.28 42.54 30.70
C ASP A 377 -3.23 41.94 29.30
N ALA A 378 -3.37 40.64 29.25
CA ALA A 378 -3.34 39.69 28.12
C ALA A 378 -3.19 40.33 26.71
N ALA A 379 -2.06 40.07 26.07
CA ALA A 379 -1.66 40.62 24.78
C ALA A 379 -2.77 40.63 23.71
N VAL A 380 -3.03 41.80 23.12
CA VAL A 380 -3.83 41.95 21.91
C VAL A 380 -3.04 41.36 20.74
N ASN A 381 -3.64 40.42 20.02
CA ASN A 381 -2.96 39.71 18.92
C ASN A 381 -2.91 40.55 17.64
N LEU A 382 -4.04 41.21 17.30
CA LEU A 382 -4.18 42.02 16.10
C LEU A 382 -4.79 43.39 16.44
N TRP A 383 -4.14 44.46 16.02
CA TRP A 383 -4.63 45.82 16.09
C TRP A 383 -5.14 46.25 14.75
N LEU A 384 -6.41 46.64 14.66
CA LEU A 384 -7.06 47.09 13.42
C LEU A 384 -7.44 48.55 13.55
N LEU A 385 -7.01 49.36 12.60
CA LEU A 385 -7.36 50.77 12.50
C LEU A 385 -8.05 51.01 11.15
N ALA A 386 -9.28 51.48 11.16
CA ALA A 386 -9.99 51.94 9.99
C ALA A 386 -10.03 53.46 9.93
N GLY A 387 -9.33 54.05 8.97
CA GLY A 387 -9.14 55.52 8.88
C GLY A 387 -8.19 56.08 9.94
N SER A 388 -8.55 57.20 10.58
CA SER A 388 -7.75 57.86 11.62
C SER A 388 -8.26 57.54 13.01
N ALA A 389 -7.36 57.56 14.00
CA ALA A 389 -7.67 57.47 15.43
C ALA A 389 -7.06 58.66 16.18
N ASP A 390 -7.46 58.81 17.47
CA ASP A 390 -6.85 59.79 18.33
C ASP A 390 -5.37 59.44 18.62
N ALA A 391 -4.64 60.45 19.14
CA ALA A 391 -3.22 60.28 19.42
C ALA A 391 -2.94 59.22 20.50
N ASN A 392 -3.84 59.03 21.48
CA ASN A 392 -3.67 58.04 22.52
C ASN A 392 -3.76 56.63 21.95
N TRP A 393 -4.79 56.33 21.16
CA TRP A 393 -4.96 55.03 20.50
C TRP A 393 -3.81 54.70 19.56
N THR A 394 -3.40 55.72 18.74
CA THR A 394 -2.27 55.56 17.79
C THR A 394 -0.96 55.24 18.50
N ASN A 395 -0.66 55.93 19.63
CA ASN A 395 0.54 55.70 20.42
C ASN A 395 0.52 54.30 21.09
N ARG A 396 -0.61 53.88 21.60
CA ARG A 396 -0.75 52.53 22.20
C ARG A 396 -0.55 51.42 21.14
N MET A 397 -1.18 51.55 19.99
CA MET A 397 -0.96 50.65 18.87
C MET A 397 0.51 50.65 18.50
N ARG A 398 1.16 51.79 18.38
CA ARG A 398 2.59 51.90 18.08
C ARG A 398 3.44 51.15 19.10
N SER A 399 3.20 51.36 20.41
CA SER A 399 3.91 50.66 21.47
C SER A 399 3.70 49.13 21.37
N ALA A 400 2.48 48.69 21.09
CA ALA A 400 2.19 47.26 20.90
C ALA A 400 2.95 46.65 19.70
N LEU A 401 3.02 47.39 18.58
CA LEU A 401 3.81 46.98 17.42
C LEU A 401 5.31 46.86 17.74
N GLU A 402 5.87 47.83 18.45
CA GLU A 402 7.27 47.81 18.89
C GLU A 402 7.59 46.57 19.75
N ASN A 403 6.62 46.11 20.54
CA ASN A 403 6.72 44.92 21.41
C ASN A 403 6.42 43.59 20.68
N GLY A 404 6.03 43.61 19.39
CA GLY A 404 5.85 42.41 18.60
C GLY A 404 4.43 42.10 18.16
N ALA A 405 3.45 42.97 18.40
CA ALA A 405 2.10 42.82 17.89
C ALA A 405 2.03 43.01 16.36
N THR A 406 0.96 42.54 15.77
CA THR A 406 0.63 42.78 14.35
C THR A 406 -0.45 43.88 14.30
N GLY A 407 -0.25 44.87 13.42
CA GLY A 407 -1.23 45.90 13.13
C GLY A 407 -1.71 45.83 11.70
N MET A 408 -2.92 46.30 11.47
CA MET A 408 -3.46 46.52 10.13
C MET A 408 -4.16 47.88 10.10
N VAL A 409 -3.84 48.68 9.09
CA VAL A 409 -4.45 50.01 8.86
C VAL A 409 -5.15 50.01 7.52
N VAL A 410 -6.39 50.37 7.49
CA VAL A 410 -7.19 50.64 6.29
C VAL A 410 -7.22 52.15 6.06
N ILE A 411 -6.66 52.58 4.95
CA ILE A 411 -6.59 54.01 4.58
C ILE A 411 -7.89 54.44 3.90
N GLU A 412 -8.58 55.35 4.54
CA GLU A 412 -9.87 55.91 4.06
C GLU A 412 -9.73 57.27 3.40
N SER A 413 -8.71 58.03 3.79
CA SER A 413 -8.50 59.40 3.28
C SER A 413 -7.02 59.83 3.31
N ALA A 414 -6.68 60.85 2.62
CA ALA A 414 -5.34 61.46 2.63
C ALA A 414 -4.97 61.99 4.06
N THR A 415 -5.94 62.27 4.90
CA THR A 415 -5.70 62.74 6.28
C THR A 415 -5.09 61.67 7.18
N ASP A 416 -5.19 60.40 6.78
CA ASP A 416 -4.65 59.27 7.53
C ASP A 416 -3.11 59.19 7.48
N ALA A 417 -2.46 59.99 6.60
CA ALA A 417 -1.01 60.10 6.44
C ALA A 417 -0.28 60.31 7.76
N LYS A 418 -0.83 61.17 8.65
CA LYS A 418 -0.21 61.49 9.92
C LYS A 418 -0.19 60.29 10.86
N SER A 419 -1.31 59.62 11.03
CA SER A 419 -1.42 58.41 11.86
C SER A 419 -0.58 57.28 11.29
N LEU A 420 -0.57 57.11 9.97
CA LEU A 420 0.22 56.10 9.31
C LEU A 420 1.73 56.31 9.48
N SER A 421 2.20 57.57 9.34
CA SER A 421 3.62 57.91 9.55
C SER A 421 4.08 57.62 10.99
N VAL A 422 3.21 57.92 11.99
CA VAL A 422 3.49 57.60 13.39
C VAL A 422 3.58 56.07 13.56
N LEU A 423 2.65 55.32 13.02
CA LEU A 423 2.62 53.85 13.14
C LEU A 423 3.77 53.19 12.40
N ALA A 424 4.09 53.60 11.21
CA ALA A 424 5.20 53.08 10.39
C ALA A 424 6.57 53.46 10.97
N GLY A 425 6.67 54.59 11.67
CA GLY A 425 7.93 55.13 12.19
C GLY A 425 8.80 55.78 11.14
N GLU A 426 8.22 56.09 10.00
CA GLU A 426 8.85 56.78 8.87
C GLU A 426 7.85 57.68 8.19
N SER A 427 8.35 58.66 7.40
CA SER A 427 7.45 59.54 6.66
C SER A 427 6.76 58.81 5.53
N VAL A 428 5.43 58.73 5.58
CA VAL A 428 4.59 58.09 4.55
C VAL A 428 3.63 59.17 4.01
N GLY A 429 3.71 59.39 2.72
CA GLY A 429 2.75 60.24 2.00
C GLY A 429 1.51 59.48 1.61
N VAL A 430 0.34 60.09 1.77
CA VAL A 430 -0.93 59.51 1.30
C VAL A 430 -1.63 60.60 0.45
N ALA A 431 -2.06 60.27 -0.73
CA ALA A 431 -2.80 61.15 -1.64
C ALA A 431 -3.99 60.38 -2.26
N GLU A 432 -5.06 61.08 -2.57
CA GLU A 432 -6.14 60.47 -3.35
C GLU A 432 -5.63 60.13 -4.74
N ALA A 433 -5.84 58.88 -5.17
CA ALA A 433 -5.48 58.50 -6.55
C ALA A 433 -6.52 59.02 -7.52
N ALA A 434 -6.05 59.58 -8.63
CA ALA A 434 -6.90 59.94 -9.76
C ALA A 434 -7.12 58.65 -10.60
N SER A 435 -8.34 58.12 -10.58
CA SER A 435 -8.70 57.02 -11.47
C SER A 435 -9.87 57.40 -12.38
N ASP A 436 -9.76 57.19 -13.68
CA ASP A 436 -10.84 57.31 -14.63
C ASP A 436 -11.65 56.05 -14.76
N GLY A 437 -12.25 55.61 -13.66
CA GLY A 437 -13.08 54.37 -13.67
C GLY A 437 -12.86 53.47 -12.44
N TYR A 438 -12.27 52.33 -12.65
CA TYR A 438 -11.92 51.41 -11.56
C TYR A 438 -10.54 50.76 -11.82
N GLU A 439 -9.91 50.35 -10.78
CA GLU A 439 -8.70 49.50 -10.83
C GLU A 439 -9.00 48.10 -10.23
N VAL A 440 -8.12 47.14 -10.56
CA VAL A 440 -8.14 45.80 -10.04
C VAL A 440 -6.80 45.46 -9.37
N LEU A 441 -6.71 44.40 -8.57
CA LEU A 441 -5.43 43.94 -8.08
C LEU A 441 -4.67 43.23 -9.20
N GLY A 442 -3.63 43.86 -9.72
CA GLY A 442 -2.81 43.40 -10.82
C GLY A 442 -1.74 42.38 -10.40
N SER A 443 -1.17 42.57 -9.19
CA SER A 443 -0.21 41.62 -8.63
C SER A 443 -0.43 41.42 -7.14
N VAL A 444 -0.26 40.15 -6.67
CA VAL A 444 -0.39 39.78 -5.26
C VAL A 444 0.71 38.79 -4.93
N ASP A 445 1.46 39.04 -3.87
CA ASP A 445 2.43 38.10 -3.31
C ASP A 445 1.72 36.98 -2.55
N ARG A 446 1.47 35.87 -3.24
CA ARG A 446 0.78 34.70 -2.67
C ARG A 446 1.67 33.87 -1.76
N ALA A 447 2.98 34.09 -1.76
CA ALA A 447 3.90 33.42 -0.85
C ALA A 447 3.84 34.02 0.56
N HIS A 448 3.33 35.27 0.68
CA HIS A 448 3.17 35.92 1.96
C HIS A 448 2.05 35.28 2.80
N PRO A 449 2.26 35.02 4.11
CA PRO A 449 1.28 34.32 4.97
C PRO A 449 -0.14 34.90 4.93
N VAL A 450 -0.29 36.23 4.83
CA VAL A 450 -1.61 36.92 4.77
C VAL A 450 -2.42 36.50 3.54
N PHE A 451 -1.75 36.08 2.46
CA PHE A 451 -2.35 35.66 1.22
C PHE A 451 -2.31 34.15 1.01
N SER A 452 -1.91 33.37 1.99
CA SER A 452 -1.79 31.91 1.90
C SER A 452 -3.08 31.19 1.47
N ALA A 453 -4.24 31.69 1.92
CA ALA A 453 -5.55 31.15 1.53
C ALA A 453 -5.82 31.26 0.01
N PHE A 454 -5.12 32.15 -0.70
CA PHE A 454 -5.28 32.41 -2.14
C PHE A 454 -4.30 31.62 -3.01
N SER A 455 -3.55 30.70 -2.45
CA SER A 455 -2.69 29.77 -3.19
C SER A 455 -3.52 28.73 -3.92
N THR A 456 -4.78 28.50 -3.53
CA THR A 456 -5.70 27.57 -4.19
C THR A 456 -6.34 28.22 -5.42
N PRO A 457 -6.48 27.53 -6.57
CA PRO A 457 -7.00 28.09 -7.82
C PRO A 457 -8.38 28.76 -7.67
N GLN A 458 -9.24 28.26 -6.78
CA GLN A 458 -10.60 28.78 -6.57
C GLN A 458 -10.64 30.23 -6.08
N PHE A 459 -9.64 30.68 -5.33
CA PHE A 459 -9.58 32.03 -4.76
C PHE A 459 -8.49 32.89 -5.40
N ALA A 460 -7.72 32.33 -6.34
CA ALA A 460 -6.53 32.96 -6.92
C ALA A 460 -6.81 34.16 -7.85
N ASP A 461 -8.02 34.29 -8.33
CA ASP A 461 -8.38 35.33 -9.30
C ASP A 461 -8.93 36.61 -8.60
N PHE A 462 -8.18 37.68 -8.68
CA PHE A 462 -8.54 39.00 -8.16
C PHE A 462 -9.02 39.97 -9.22
N SER A 463 -8.99 39.59 -10.51
CA SER A 463 -9.34 40.47 -11.64
C SER A 463 -10.83 40.90 -11.67
N ALA A 464 -11.68 40.15 -10.99
CA ALA A 464 -13.10 40.47 -10.86
C ALA A 464 -13.40 41.55 -9.80
N LEU A 465 -12.44 41.90 -8.97
CA LEU A 465 -12.62 42.85 -7.87
C LEU A 465 -12.29 44.27 -8.30
N ARG A 466 -13.29 45.12 -8.35
CA ARG A 466 -13.15 46.50 -8.78
C ARG A 466 -13.01 47.43 -7.60
N PHE A 467 -12.04 48.34 -7.70
CA PHE A 467 -11.79 49.42 -6.75
C PHE A 467 -12.01 50.76 -7.46
N TRP A 468 -12.99 51.50 -7.03
CA TRP A 468 -13.31 52.81 -7.58
C TRP A 468 -12.48 53.93 -6.98
N ARG A 469 -12.01 53.73 -5.73
CA ARG A 469 -11.16 54.67 -5.00
C ARG A 469 -10.07 53.92 -4.27
N HIS A 470 -8.86 54.42 -4.41
CA HIS A 470 -7.74 54.00 -3.58
C HIS A 470 -6.88 55.19 -3.26
N ARG A 471 -5.93 55.05 -2.35
CA ARG A 471 -5.00 56.10 -1.94
C ARG A 471 -3.61 55.67 -2.41
N LYS A 472 -2.94 56.60 -3.05
CA LYS A 472 -1.56 56.45 -3.45
C LYS A 472 -0.67 56.63 -2.25
N ILE A 473 -0.01 55.56 -1.84
CA ILE A 473 0.94 55.55 -0.75
C ILE A 473 2.34 55.75 -1.31
N SER A 474 3.01 56.82 -0.84
CA SER A 474 4.40 57.11 -1.23
C SER A 474 5.30 57.00 -0.02
N VAL A 475 6.40 56.22 -0.21
CA VAL A 475 7.42 55.98 0.84
C VAL A 475 8.78 56.50 0.32
N GLY A 476 9.67 56.87 1.24
CA GLY A 476 11.02 57.28 0.90
C GLY A 476 11.84 56.16 0.23
N GLN A 477 12.92 56.53 -0.44
CA GLN A 477 13.81 55.54 -1.10
C GLN A 477 14.44 54.51 -0.10
N ASP A 478 14.64 54.96 1.15
CA ASP A 478 15.22 54.11 2.20
C ASP A 478 14.18 53.40 3.04
N SER A 479 12.90 53.39 2.62
CA SER A 479 11.82 52.72 3.34
C SER A 479 12.03 51.24 3.44
N LYS A 480 11.72 50.69 4.60
CA LYS A 480 11.72 49.21 4.83
C LYS A 480 10.40 48.55 4.45
N GLY A 481 9.44 49.34 3.95
CA GLY A 481 8.13 48.83 3.53
C GLY A 481 8.19 47.90 2.34
N ALA A 482 7.62 46.71 2.47
CA ALA A 482 7.47 45.74 1.39
C ALA A 482 6.08 45.85 0.75
N VAL A 483 6.00 45.86 -0.57
CA VAL A 483 4.72 45.86 -1.29
C VAL A 483 4.24 44.44 -1.48
N LEU A 484 3.13 44.06 -0.88
CA LEU A 484 2.51 42.73 -0.93
C LEU A 484 1.50 42.59 -2.08
N ALA A 485 0.87 43.68 -2.49
CA ALA A 485 -0.04 43.73 -3.64
C ALA A 485 -0.01 45.11 -4.31
N ARG A 486 -0.26 45.15 -5.65
CA ARG A 486 -0.38 46.36 -6.43
C ARG A 486 -1.66 46.38 -7.22
N PHE A 487 -2.19 47.57 -7.41
CA PHE A 487 -3.22 47.81 -8.41
C PHE A 487 -2.62 47.69 -9.83
N ASP A 488 -3.45 47.47 -10.84
CA ASP A 488 -3.05 47.38 -12.24
C ASP A 488 -2.47 48.72 -12.77
N GLY A 489 -2.87 49.85 -12.20
CA GLY A 489 -2.22 51.17 -12.39
C GLY A 489 -0.81 51.28 -11.81
N GLY A 490 -0.34 50.26 -11.08
CA GLY A 490 1.03 50.20 -10.51
C GLY A 490 1.11 50.73 -9.05
N ASP A 491 0.12 51.42 -8.54
CA ASP A 491 0.10 51.92 -7.18
C ASP A 491 0.06 50.79 -6.14
N PRO A 492 0.74 50.91 -4.98
CA PRO A 492 0.68 49.90 -3.94
C PRO A 492 -0.74 49.77 -3.36
N ALA A 493 -1.27 48.54 -3.35
CA ALA A 493 -2.57 48.22 -2.77
C ALA A 493 -2.45 47.70 -1.33
N VAL A 494 -1.42 46.88 -1.07
CA VAL A 494 -1.11 46.37 0.27
C VAL A 494 0.38 46.49 0.51
N LEU A 495 0.75 47.06 1.64
CA LEU A 495 2.15 47.19 2.09
C LEU A 495 2.31 46.59 3.48
N GLU A 496 3.53 46.16 3.77
CA GLU A 496 3.94 45.78 5.13
C GLU A 496 5.14 46.57 5.57
N PHE A 497 5.09 47.11 6.78
CA PHE A 497 6.20 47.80 7.42
C PHE A 497 6.67 47.04 8.66
N PRO A 498 7.96 46.73 8.81
CA PRO A 498 8.50 46.22 10.05
C PRO A 498 8.55 47.34 11.09
N VAL A 499 7.97 47.10 12.26
CA VAL A 499 7.88 48.12 13.34
C VAL A 499 8.38 47.50 14.65
N GLY A 500 9.61 47.82 15.06
CA GLY A 500 10.23 47.20 16.22
C GLY A 500 10.33 45.68 16.04
N LYS A 501 9.68 44.90 16.90
CA LYS A 501 9.56 43.43 16.81
C LYS A 501 8.29 42.98 16.08
N GLY A 502 7.37 43.88 15.81
CA GLY A 502 6.10 43.61 15.16
C GLY A 502 6.03 44.10 13.72
N ARG A 503 4.83 44.17 13.19
CA ARG A 503 4.56 44.43 11.76
C ARG A 503 3.29 45.22 11.59
N LEU A 504 3.29 46.09 10.60
CA LEU A 504 2.14 46.90 10.22
C LEU A 504 1.75 46.61 8.79
N ILE A 505 0.56 46.07 8.53
CA ILE A 505 -0.04 45.88 7.24
C ILE A 505 -0.87 47.13 6.91
N VAL A 506 -0.72 47.67 5.72
CA VAL A 506 -1.45 48.88 5.27
C VAL A 506 -2.24 48.50 4.03
N TRP A 507 -3.53 48.77 4.04
CA TRP A 507 -4.44 48.59 2.92
C TRP A 507 -4.84 49.97 2.36
N ALA A 508 -4.60 50.16 1.06
CA ALA A 508 -4.68 51.48 0.41
C ALA A 508 -6.09 51.92 -0.04
N SER A 509 -7.13 51.15 0.22
CA SER A 509 -8.52 51.46 -0.15
C SER A 509 -9.44 51.28 1.06
N GLY A 510 -10.45 52.08 1.21
CA GLY A 510 -11.42 51.93 2.29
C GLY A 510 -12.19 50.61 2.23
N TRP A 511 -12.51 50.06 3.40
CA TRP A 511 -13.27 48.83 3.49
C TRP A 511 -14.78 49.10 3.57
N HIS A 512 -15.29 49.83 2.57
CA HIS A 512 -16.72 50.13 2.39
C HIS A 512 -17.08 50.06 0.90
N ALA A 513 -18.37 49.84 0.63
CA ALA A 513 -18.86 49.64 -0.74
C ALA A 513 -18.69 50.85 -1.67
N GLN A 514 -18.38 52.03 -1.14
CA GLN A 514 -18.11 53.23 -1.95
C GLN A 514 -16.71 53.25 -2.56
N ASP A 515 -15.72 52.59 -1.93
CA ASP A 515 -14.35 52.54 -2.45
C ASP A 515 -14.14 51.31 -3.34
N GLY A 516 -14.86 50.21 -3.10
CA GLY A 516 -14.71 49.04 -3.93
C GLY A 516 -15.56 47.83 -3.54
N GLN A 517 -15.39 46.75 -4.28
CA GLN A 517 -16.11 45.49 -4.09
C GLN A 517 -15.46 44.57 -3.03
N TRP A 518 -14.32 44.94 -2.44
CA TRP A 518 -13.53 44.09 -1.56
C TRP A 518 -14.37 43.51 -0.40
N VAL A 519 -15.03 44.35 0.35
CA VAL A 519 -15.82 43.96 1.55
C VAL A 519 -17.06 43.12 1.20
N LEU A 520 -17.52 43.19 -0.03
CA LEU A 520 -18.65 42.38 -0.54
C LEU A 520 -18.20 41.07 -1.13
N SER A 521 -16.89 40.85 -1.27
CA SER A 521 -16.34 39.67 -1.88
C SER A 521 -16.13 38.51 -0.90
N THR A 522 -16.23 37.29 -1.39
CA THR A 522 -15.89 36.08 -0.63
C THR A 522 -14.42 36.00 -0.20
N ARG A 523 -13.56 36.94 -0.68
CA ARG A 523 -12.12 36.98 -0.40
C ARG A 523 -11.77 37.78 0.85
N CYS A 524 -12.66 38.67 1.32
CA CYS A 524 -12.44 39.51 2.50
C CYS A 524 -12.22 38.66 3.76
N VAL A 525 -13.08 37.68 4.01
CA VAL A 525 -13.01 36.82 5.21
C VAL A 525 -11.74 35.96 5.24
N PRO A 526 -11.35 35.25 4.16
CA PRO A 526 -10.07 34.52 4.11
C PRO A 526 -8.84 35.40 4.30
N PHE A 527 -8.84 36.64 3.78
CA PHE A 527 -7.75 37.57 3.99
C PHE A 527 -7.61 37.97 5.48
N LEU A 528 -8.73 38.32 6.15
CA LEU A 528 -8.72 38.62 7.57
C LEU A 528 -8.30 37.42 8.41
N ALA A 529 -8.73 36.20 8.02
CA ALA A 529 -8.26 34.99 8.66
C ALA A 529 -6.73 34.84 8.53
N GLY A 530 -6.16 35.13 7.36
CA GLY A 530 -4.72 35.16 7.14
C GLY A 530 -4.02 36.23 8.01
N CYS A 531 -4.60 37.41 8.19
CA CYS A 531 -4.09 38.45 9.10
C CYS A 531 -4.11 37.99 10.58
N LEU A 532 -5.18 37.31 11.02
CA LEU A 532 -5.26 36.73 12.34
C LEU A 532 -4.21 35.63 12.57
N GLU A 533 -4.02 34.77 11.59
CA GLU A 533 -2.97 33.72 11.63
C GLU A 533 -1.59 34.37 11.75
N TYR A 534 -1.35 35.39 10.94
CA TYR A 534 -0.08 36.10 10.92
C TYR A 534 0.20 36.87 12.23
N ALA A 535 -0.84 37.33 12.89
CA ALA A 535 -0.76 37.98 14.21
C ALA A 535 -0.50 37.01 15.38
N GLY A 536 -0.21 35.74 15.09
CA GLY A 536 0.02 34.72 16.13
C GLY A 536 -1.25 34.10 16.69
N GLY A 537 -2.43 34.48 16.14
CA GLY A 537 -3.68 33.76 16.34
C GLY A 537 -3.81 32.50 15.48
N GLY A 538 -2.67 31.94 15.06
CA GLY A 538 -2.59 30.93 14.03
C GLY A 538 -3.54 29.76 14.23
N ARG A 539 -4.07 29.25 13.12
CA ARG A 539 -4.73 27.96 13.08
C ARG A 539 -3.84 26.95 13.78
N ARG A 540 -4.33 26.43 14.90
CA ARG A 540 -3.66 25.29 15.49
C ARG A 540 -3.70 24.18 14.47
N ALA A 541 -2.54 23.70 14.05
CA ALA A 541 -2.45 22.68 13.04
C ALA A 541 -3.23 21.44 13.45
N PHE A 542 -3.93 20.85 12.49
CA PHE A 542 -4.63 19.60 12.67
C PHE A 542 -4.12 18.63 11.62
N VAL A 543 -3.56 17.53 12.06
CA VAL A 543 -2.96 16.51 11.19
C VAL A 543 -3.63 15.16 11.46
N LEU A 544 -4.04 14.51 10.39
CA LEU A 544 -4.52 13.13 10.42
C LEU A 544 -3.47 12.21 9.85
N GLY A 545 -3.28 11.07 10.50
CA GLY A 545 -2.31 10.08 10.02
C GLY A 545 -2.69 8.66 10.40
N THR A 546 -1.89 7.74 9.88
CA THR A 546 -1.92 6.33 10.23
C THR A 546 -0.59 5.91 10.84
N PRO A 547 -0.55 4.88 11.70
CA PRO A 547 0.68 4.42 12.32
C PRO A 547 1.76 4.07 11.29
N GLY A 548 2.97 4.58 11.50
CA GLY A 548 4.13 4.35 10.64
C GLY A 548 4.17 5.15 9.34
N ALA A 549 3.12 5.90 9.00
CA ALA A 549 3.16 6.79 7.85
C ALA A 549 3.91 8.09 8.18
N PRO A 550 4.77 8.59 7.28
CA PRO A 550 5.40 9.88 7.45
C PRO A 550 4.35 11.00 7.33
N MET A 551 4.41 11.96 8.24
CA MET A 551 3.55 13.12 8.24
C MET A 551 4.35 14.40 8.45
N GLU A 552 3.94 15.48 7.82
CA GLU A 552 4.60 16.76 7.98
C GLU A 552 3.92 17.56 9.11
N LEU A 553 4.74 18.04 10.03
CA LEU A 553 4.34 18.92 11.12
C LEU A 553 4.81 20.34 10.85
N PRO A 554 4.11 21.36 11.38
CA PRO A 554 4.58 22.73 11.32
C PRO A 554 5.99 22.88 11.89
N ALA A 555 6.83 23.67 11.21
CA ALA A 555 8.25 23.88 11.59
C ALA A 555 8.47 24.35 13.04
N GLN A 556 7.44 24.92 13.67
CA GLN A 556 7.49 25.40 15.06
C GLN A 556 7.30 24.28 16.09
N THR A 557 6.96 23.05 15.66
CA THR A 557 6.70 21.92 16.56
C THR A 557 8.01 21.37 17.10
N LYS A 558 8.21 21.46 18.41
CA LYS A 558 9.41 20.95 19.10
C LYS A 558 9.17 19.60 19.77
N GLY A 559 7.93 19.24 20.01
CA GLY A 559 7.55 18.00 20.65
C GLY A 559 6.07 17.68 20.45
N LEU A 560 5.75 16.43 20.72
CA LEU A 560 4.38 15.91 20.75
C LEU A 560 4.12 15.30 22.13
N LYS A 561 2.97 15.61 22.69
CA LYS A 561 2.49 15.02 23.93
C LYS A 561 1.25 14.19 23.63
N ARG A 562 1.31 12.85 23.81
CA ARG A 562 0.16 11.97 23.65
C ARG A 562 -0.87 12.18 24.78
N SER A 563 -2.12 11.86 24.54
CA SER A 563 -3.23 12.03 25.47
C SER A 563 -3.03 11.33 26.83
N ASP A 564 -2.22 10.28 26.89
CA ASP A 564 -1.82 9.56 28.11
C ASP A 564 -0.61 10.14 28.83
N GLY A 565 -0.03 11.24 28.31
CA GLY A 565 1.10 11.95 28.90
C GLY A 565 2.47 11.62 28.32
N VAL A 566 2.61 10.63 27.44
CA VAL A 566 3.88 10.29 26.79
C VAL A 566 4.34 11.44 25.92
N ARG A 567 5.61 11.85 26.05
CA ARG A 567 6.23 12.93 25.27
C ARG A 567 7.20 12.37 24.25
N ILE A 568 7.11 12.87 23.03
CA ILE A 568 7.94 12.50 21.89
C ILE A 568 8.65 13.77 21.39
N GLY A 569 9.98 13.77 21.38
CA GLY A 569 10.77 14.88 20.82
C GLY A 569 10.69 14.86 19.30
N VAL A 570 10.48 16.02 18.70
CA VAL A 570 10.45 16.22 17.25
C VAL A 570 11.75 16.91 16.85
N ARG A 571 12.53 16.29 15.96
CA ARG A 571 13.78 16.85 15.43
C ARG A 571 13.62 17.38 14.01
N ASP A 572 12.77 16.72 13.23
CA ASP A 572 12.52 17.04 11.84
C ASP A 572 11.03 17.38 11.64
N THR A 573 10.69 18.09 10.59
CA THR A 573 9.30 18.38 10.23
C THR A 573 8.52 17.14 9.83
N SER A 574 9.21 16.10 9.33
CA SER A 574 8.61 14.80 8.98
C SER A 574 8.75 13.83 10.15
N VAL A 575 7.64 13.35 10.68
CA VAL A 575 7.58 12.44 11.83
C VAL A 575 6.74 11.22 11.51
N CYS A 576 7.20 10.05 11.96
CA CYS A 576 6.42 8.80 11.93
C CYS A 576 6.00 8.44 13.36
N LEU A 577 4.70 8.30 13.60
CA LEU A 577 4.15 7.87 14.88
C LEU A 577 3.71 6.40 14.77
N GLU A 578 4.14 5.58 15.72
CA GLU A 578 3.94 4.13 15.67
C GLU A 578 2.60 3.70 16.28
N GLU A 579 2.05 4.45 17.21
CA GLU A 579 0.87 4.06 17.97
C GLU A 579 -0.33 4.95 17.67
N PRO A 580 -1.56 4.40 17.60
CA PRO A 580 -2.77 5.20 17.47
C PRO A 580 -3.02 6.03 18.73
N GLY A 581 -3.62 7.20 18.55
CA GLY A 581 -3.89 8.11 19.66
C GLY A 581 -4.07 9.55 19.23
N VAL A 582 -4.30 10.40 20.20
CA VAL A 582 -4.32 11.85 20.01
C VAL A 582 -3.07 12.46 20.61
N TYR A 583 -2.37 13.27 19.82
CA TYR A 583 -1.13 13.92 20.19
C TYR A 583 -1.28 15.42 20.08
N PHE A 584 -0.76 16.15 21.05
CA PHE A 584 -0.77 17.61 21.10
C PHE A 584 0.61 18.14 20.75
N MET A 585 0.66 19.08 19.81
CA MET A 585 1.91 19.72 19.39
C MET A 585 2.36 20.75 20.43
N GLU A 586 3.60 20.67 20.86
CA GLU A 586 4.21 21.65 21.77
C GLU A 586 5.19 22.55 20.98
N PRO A 587 5.17 23.90 21.15
CA PRO A 587 4.27 24.71 22.01
C PRO A 587 2.95 25.15 21.34
N SER A 588 2.72 24.90 20.05
CA SER A 588 1.64 25.48 19.24
C SER A 588 0.23 25.04 19.69
N GLY A 589 0.09 23.94 20.43
CA GLY A 589 -1.20 23.37 20.82
C GLY A 589 -2.00 22.78 19.67
N GLY A 590 -1.38 22.54 18.52
CA GLY A 590 -1.98 21.78 17.42
C GLY A 590 -2.26 20.32 17.81
N VAL A 591 -3.05 19.63 17.02
CA VAL A 591 -3.48 18.26 17.31
C VAL A 591 -3.13 17.33 16.15
N VAL A 592 -2.56 16.18 16.47
CA VAL A 592 -2.38 15.06 15.55
C VAL A 592 -3.25 13.92 16.01
N VAL A 593 -4.03 13.35 15.10
CA VAL A 593 -4.84 12.16 15.38
C VAL A 593 -4.35 11.00 14.52
N ILE A 594 -3.91 9.96 15.18
CA ILE A 594 -3.43 8.73 14.55
C ILE A 594 -4.46 7.64 14.78
N ASN A 595 -5.00 7.14 13.67
CA ASN A 595 -5.92 6.03 13.68
C ASN A 595 -5.36 4.90 12.82
N VAL A 596 -5.64 3.65 13.21
CA VAL A 596 -5.29 2.48 12.39
C VAL A 596 -5.92 2.62 11.01
N ALA A 597 -5.21 2.27 9.97
CA ALA A 597 -5.67 2.36 8.59
C ALA A 597 -7.04 1.68 8.41
N ARG A 598 -7.89 2.26 7.57
CA ARG A 598 -9.25 1.74 7.34
C ARG A 598 -9.21 0.32 6.80
N GLU A 599 -8.24 0.02 6.00
CA GLU A 599 -7.97 -1.28 5.39
C GLU A 599 -7.76 -2.35 6.47
N GLU A 600 -7.00 -2.05 7.53
CA GLU A 600 -6.72 -2.96 8.66
C GLU A 600 -7.93 -3.21 9.58
N ARG A 601 -9.00 -2.47 9.40
CA ARG A 601 -10.22 -2.58 10.22
C ARG A 601 -11.30 -3.46 9.60
N ARG A 602 -11.04 -4.06 8.44
CA ARG A 602 -11.93 -5.02 7.82
C ARG A 602 -11.88 -6.35 8.55
N PHE A 603 -12.99 -7.07 8.56
CA PHE A 603 -13.11 -8.38 9.22
C PHE A 603 -13.02 -9.53 8.21
N ASP A 604 -13.27 -9.23 6.95
CA ASP A 604 -13.33 -10.21 5.89
C ASP A 604 -11.92 -10.61 5.46
N SER A 605 -11.75 -11.86 5.06
CA SER A 605 -10.49 -12.35 4.55
C SER A 605 -10.50 -12.46 3.03
N ILE A 606 -9.35 -12.25 2.42
CA ILE A 606 -9.16 -12.37 0.98
C ILE A 606 -9.53 -13.79 0.53
N PRO A 607 -10.45 -13.96 -0.43
CA PRO A 607 -10.76 -15.27 -0.99
C PRO A 607 -9.56 -15.83 -1.78
N MET A 608 -9.39 -17.15 -1.78
CA MET A 608 -8.23 -17.80 -2.41
C MET A 608 -8.19 -17.54 -3.92
N GLU A 609 -9.34 -17.46 -4.54
CA GLU A 609 -9.51 -17.19 -5.97
C GLU A 609 -8.86 -15.86 -6.41
N ARG A 610 -8.77 -14.91 -5.50
CA ARG A 610 -8.10 -13.62 -5.78
C ARG A 610 -6.59 -13.76 -5.89
N PHE A 611 -5.98 -14.63 -5.11
CA PHE A 611 -4.54 -14.94 -5.24
C PHE A 611 -4.25 -15.71 -6.54
N GLU A 612 -5.13 -16.64 -6.90
CA GLU A 612 -5.03 -17.38 -8.17
C GLU A 612 -5.18 -16.44 -9.38
N ALA A 613 -6.14 -15.50 -9.33
CA ALA A 613 -6.35 -14.50 -10.37
C ALA A 613 -5.14 -13.56 -10.57
N LEU A 614 -4.34 -13.33 -9.52
CA LEU A 614 -3.08 -12.58 -9.59
C LEU A 614 -1.91 -13.44 -10.13
N GLY A 615 -2.15 -14.72 -10.43
CA GLY A 615 -1.14 -15.62 -11.00
C GLY A 615 -0.05 -16.05 -10.02
N LEU A 616 -0.33 -16.06 -8.71
CA LEU A 616 0.63 -16.55 -7.73
C LEU A 616 0.93 -18.05 -7.95
N PRO A 617 2.21 -18.47 -7.93
CA PRO A 617 2.59 -19.88 -8.04
C PRO A 617 2.30 -20.62 -6.72
N LEU A 618 1.01 -20.85 -6.45
CA LEU A 618 0.58 -21.50 -5.20
C LEU A 618 0.96 -22.97 -5.19
N SER A 619 1.65 -23.40 -4.13
CA SER A 619 1.84 -24.82 -3.87
C SER A 619 0.51 -25.44 -3.42
N LYS A 620 0.08 -26.55 -4.04
CA LYS A 620 -1.12 -27.27 -3.61
C LYS A 620 -0.94 -27.72 -2.16
N VAL A 621 -1.66 -27.08 -1.23
CA VAL A 621 -1.67 -27.45 0.18
C VAL A 621 -2.60 -28.64 0.37
N GLU A 622 -2.08 -29.71 0.96
CA GLU A 622 -2.95 -30.68 1.63
C GLU A 622 -3.67 -29.97 2.79
N ALA A 623 -4.93 -29.67 2.57
CA ALA A 623 -5.81 -29.16 3.64
C ALA A 623 -6.05 -30.28 4.64
N GLY A 624 -5.28 -30.30 5.71
CA GLY A 624 -5.59 -31.14 6.87
C GLY A 624 -6.92 -30.72 7.48
N GLY A 625 -7.96 -31.53 7.33
CA GLY A 625 -9.16 -31.43 8.13
C GLY A 625 -10.49 -31.28 7.40
N ALA A 626 -10.72 -32.00 6.28
CA ALA A 626 -12.08 -32.25 5.78
C ALA A 626 -12.09 -33.54 4.91
N GLU A 627 -11.68 -34.63 5.52
CA GLU A 627 -11.87 -35.95 4.90
C GLU A 627 -13.30 -36.45 5.14
N LYS A 628 -14.08 -36.55 4.05
CA LYS A 628 -14.94 -37.70 3.81
C LYS A 628 -15.80 -37.66 2.52
N HIS A 629 -15.64 -36.66 1.62
CA HIS A 629 -16.54 -36.63 0.44
C HIS A 629 -15.87 -36.54 -0.94
N SER A 630 -14.56 -36.79 -1.09
CA SER A 630 -13.92 -36.71 -2.43
C SER A 630 -13.04 -37.91 -2.81
N ALA A 631 -13.26 -39.08 -2.26
CA ALA A 631 -12.50 -40.28 -2.62
C ALA A 631 -12.69 -40.74 -4.08
N ALA A 632 -13.77 -40.34 -4.75
CA ALA A 632 -14.05 -40.71 -6.14
C ALA A 632 -13.44 -39.77 -7.19
N LEU A 633 -13.08 -38.54 -6.85
CA LEU A 633 -12.44 -37.57 -7.76
C LEU A 633 -10.90 -37.63 -7.70
N ARG A 634 -10.33 -38.08 -6.58
CA ARG A 634 -8.87 -38.23 -6.41
C ARG A 634 -8.23 -39.25 -7.32
N SER A 635 -8.95 -40.32 -7.71
CA SER A 635 -8.41 -41.37 -8.59
C SER A 635 -8.11 -40.88 -10.03
N THR A 636 -8.79 -39.88 -10.52
CA THR A 636 -8.62 -39.38 -11.90
C THR A 636 -7.50 -38.32 -12.00
N GLU A 637 -7.33 -37.50 -10.96
CA GLU A 637 -6.27 -36.48 -10.91
C GLU A 637 -4.91 -37.07 -10.55
N GLU A 638 -4.84 -38.06 -9.66
CA GLU A 638 -3.59 -38.79 -9.35
C GLU A 638 -3.06 -39.56 -10.57
N VAL A 639 -3.95 -40.19 -11.32
CA VAL A 639 -3.58 -40.86 -12.59
C VAL A 639 -3.10 -39.85 -13.62
N SER A 640 -3.69 -38.67 -13.71
CA SER A 640 -3.26 -37.61 -14.62
C SER A 640 -1.88 -37.05 -14.24
N ASN A 641 -1.62 -36.83 -12.95
CA ASN A 641 -0.34 -36.31 -12.45
C ASN A 641 0.79 -37.34 -12.58
N GLU A 642 0.52 -38.66 -12.34
CA GLU A 642 1.50 -39.72 -12.60
C GLU A 642 1.85 -39.86 -14.08
N VAL A 643 0.88 -39.69 -14.97
CA VAL A 643 1.11 -39.72 -16.41
C VAL A 643 1.91 -38.50 -16.88
N MET A 644 1.67 -37.31 -16.34
CA MET A 644 2.47 -36.10 -16.63
C MET A 644 3.90 -36.22 -16.12
N ALA A 645 4.10 -36.71 -14.89
CA ALA A 645 5.42 -36.95 -14.32
C ALA A 645 6.19 -38.02 -15.12
N ALA A 646 5.52 -39.08 -15.54
CA ALA A 646 6.11 -40.12 -16.37
C ALA A 646 6.54 -39.58 -17.74
N ARG A 647 5.76 -38.70 -18.36
CA ARG A 647 6.09 -37.99 -19.61
C ARG A 647 7.32 -37.10 -19.47
N ASP A 648 7.43 -36.39 -18.37
CA ASP A 648 8.56 -35.47 -18.14
C ASP A 648 9.89 -36.26 -17.95
N VAL A 649 9.84 -37.36 -17.19
CA VAL A 649 11.00 -38.25 -17.01
C VAL A 649 11.40 -38.91 -18.35
N GLU A 650 10.44 -39.36 -19.13
CA GLU A 650 10.69 -39.98 -20.45
C GLU A 650 11.28 -38.97 -21.46
N SER A 651 10.73 -37.74 -21.49
CA SER A 651 11.21 -36.67 -22.38
C SER A 651 12.68 -36.31 -22.14
N ARG A 652 13.11 -36.35 -20.86
CA ARG A 652 14.52 -36.13 -20.46
C ARG A 652 15.44 -37.26 -20.81
N GLN A 653 15.00 -38.52 -20.75
CA GLN A 653 15.82 -39.72 -21.03
C GLN A 653 15.86 -40.08 -22.51
N SER A 654 14.74 -39.88 -23.23
CA SER A 654 14.54 -40.17 -24.67
C SER A 654 15.18 -41.50 -25.17
N LEU A 655 15.16 -42.56 -24.31
CA LEU A 655 15.76 -43.85 -24.58
C LEU A 655 15.24 -44.53 -25.88
N TRP A 656 14.01 -44.24 -26.26
CA TRP A 656 13.39 -44.75 -27.48
C TRP A 656 14.18 -44.37 -28.75
N ARG A 657 14.91 -43.25 -28.78
CA ARG A 657 15.74 -42.82 -29.92
C ARG A 657 16.90 -43.78 -30.15
N PHE A 658 17.54 -44.25 -29.09
CA PHE A 658 18.64 -45.21 -29.18
C PHE A 658 18.13 -46.58 -29.61
N VAL A 659 16.96 -47.01 -29.10
CA VAL A 659 16.31 -48.25 -29.51
C VAL A 659 15.93 -48.21 -30.98
N LEU A 660 15.39 -47.09 -31.47
CA LEU A 660 15.04 -46.90 -32.87
C LEU A 660 16.29 -46.90 -33.78
N GLY A 661 17.38 -46.29 -33.34
CA GLY A 661 18.67 -46.38 -34.00
C GLY A 661 19.17 -47.84 -34.14
N ALA A 662 19.03 -48.65 -33.08
CA ALA A 662 19.35 -50.07 -33.11
C ALA A 662 18.47 -50.85 -34.12
N VAL A 663 17.18 -50.51 -34.23
CA VAL A 663 16.28 -51.12 -35.26
C VAL A 663 16.79 -50.84 -36.65
N ILE A 664 17.18 -49.58 -36.96
CA ILE A 664 17.72 -49.22 -38.29
C ILE A 664 18.97 -49.98 -38.60
N VAL A 665 19.88 -50.17 -37.64
CA VAL A 665 21.12 -50.98 -37.84
C VAL A 665 20.79 -52.42 -38.08
N VAL A 666 19.88 -53.07 -37.33
CA VAL A 666 19.47 -54.47 -37.55
C VAL A 666 18.82 -54.65 -38.88
N LEU A 667 17.95 -53.77 -39.35
CA LEU A 667 17.32 -53.80 -40.66
C LEU A 667 18.37 -53.61 -41.80
N GLY A 668 19.34 -52.70 -41.57
CA GLY A 668 20.46 -52.51 -42.49
C GLY A 668 21.30 -53.78 -42.64
N ILE A 669 21.63 -54.46 -41.54
CA ILE A 669 22.34 -55.77 -41.57
C ILE A 669 21.50 -56.84 -42.28
N GLU A 670 20.20 -56.94 -42.00
CA GLU A 670 19.30 -57.86 -42.62
C GLU A 670 19.24 -57.67 -44.14
N THR A 671 19.10 -56.45 -44.64
CA THR A 671 19.01 -56.12 -46.05
C THR A 671 20.32 -56.46 -46.79
N LEU A 672 21.48 -56.11 -46.22
CA LEU A 672 22.79 -56.44 -46.77
C LEU A 672 23.02 -57.95 -46.78
N TRP A 673 22.65 -58.62 -45.69
CA TRP A 673 22.80 -60.10 -45.65
C TRP A 673 21.87 -60.80 -46.62
N SER A 674 20.60 -60.43 -46.72
CA SER A 674 19.63 -60.95 -47.62
C SER A 674 20.05 -60.77 -49.11
N ALA A 675 20.64 -59.60 -49.46
CA ALA A 675 21.18 -59.30 -50.77
C ALA A 675 22.38 -60.18 -51.08
N ASN A 676 23.30 -60.37 -50.13
CA ASN A 676 24.44 -61.28 -50.33
C ASN A 676 24.02 -62.73 -50.49
N VAL A 677 23.03 -63.19 -49.69
CA VAL A 677 22.47 -64.52 -49.82
C VAL A 677 21.75 -64.71 -51.18
N ALA A 678 21.03 -63.70 -51.68
CA ALA A 678 20.40 -63.71 -53.00
C ALA A 678 21.43 -63.71 -54.13
N ALA A 679 22.51 -62.89 -54.04
CA ALA A 679 23.60 -62.88 -55.05
C ALA A 679 24.39 -64.18 -55.07
N ALA A 680 24.59 -64.79 -53.90
CA ALA A 680 25.20 -66.11 -53.84
C ALA A 680 24.31 -67.24 -54.51
N ARG A 681 22.98 -67.10 -54.41
CA ARG A 681 22.02 -68.00 -55.07
C ARG A 681 21.97 -67.82 -56.57
N SER A 682 22.12 -66.61 -57.09
CA SER A 682 22.13 -66.33 -58.52
C SER A 682 23.43 -66.78 -59.22
N ARG A 683 24.52 -66.99 -58.49
CA ARG A 683 25.80 -67.50 -59.04
C ARG A 683 25.87 -69.06 -59.12
N VAL A 684 24.90 -69.78 -58.62
CA VAL A 684 24.84 -71.25 -58.54
C VAL A 684 23.79 -71.81 -59.53
N VAL A 685 23.05 -70.96 -60.23
CA VAL A 685 22.20 -71.27 -61.37
C VAL A 685 22.96 -70.93 -62.66
#